data_6aedcabefd48567a9384d27ab3de43bd
#
_entry.id   6aedcabefd48567a9384d27ab3de43bd
#
_cell.length_a   1.000
_cell.length_b   1.000
_cell.length_c   1.000
_cell.angle_alpha   90.00
_cell.angle_beta   90.00
_cell.angle_gamma   90.00
#
_symmetry.space_group_name_H-M   'P 1'
#
loop_
_entity.id
_entity.type
_entity.pdbx_description
1 polymer ?
#
loop_
_entity_poly.entity_id
_entity_poly.type
_entity_poly.pdbx_seq_one_letter_code
_entity_poly.pdbx_strand_id
1 'polypeptide(L)'
;MSKKIFLLFFTLFTFSLKVPAYDFENAGIYYTVSSRQKYTVAVTSSPQQRSAYRGEIVVPPSVVYEGKTFRVTEISKRAFQGCAQLVSLTVPASVVEIGDSAFFACTGLKYLVLEDGEKPLRVGSNSYHGVSAGQAIFHDCPLETLYLGRELQYEGGFFYGYSPFYKKKELSLVVVGDGVRTLENRAFYGCESLESVTIGGRVASVGNFAFYACKMLKELVVKEGNLPLEIGTNGNGKNLFSDAPLETLYLGRDLHYPESVGEIYNPFFQKGTLRTVTIGESAREIGSHAFQGCHSLVSFTVGSGVDRIGDRAFSGCISLREFFFKDGEGTLFLGVNRHSTSSKGEALFFDCPIETLYLGRTLDYSTSYFDGYAPFYDQQYLQSVVVGEEVVSLGDRLFWGCHSLSTVTIGGAVEFIGNYVFKECTALTEVVFRDGELPLYVGYNKFSPNGIGEPLFSDSHLHSLYLGRTLTYNMSRFYGLSPFYQQTELSSVTVSDYVMQLSQNIFYNCSALTELVIPGSVSVIDNAAFLGCTSLKKLELKDGRAPLSLGYNLFSEMEGRTLFHDTAVETLYLGRNLQFLLGEEYGGAPFSRMKKLRSVEVGDEVRVIPDDLFKNCPVLESFVVGKAVETIGNRAFQGCGNLSRLVFRDGEKPLLLGYNVHEPSGLGRSLFYDNPIQQLYLGRELRYPDTIYYGYAPFYRKETLTEVTIGEGVSVVGDRLFYGCTQLDNLQIEGTLSVVGAYAFYGCPAKE
;
A
#
# COMPACT_ATOMS: atom_id res chain seq x y z
N MET A 1 109.13 -29.47 47.05
CA MET A 1 109.31 -28.08 46.61
C MET A 1 107.93 -27.48 46.22
N SER A 2 107.44 -26.67 47.11
CA SER A 2 106.10 -26.11 47.07
C SER A 2 106.04 -24.86 46.19
N LYS A 3 105.03 -24.71 45.27
CA LYS A 3 104.60 -23.40 44.79
C LYS A 3 103.10 -23.23 45.01
N LYS A 4 102.78 -22.32 45.90
CA LYS A 4 101.44 -21.79 46.12
C LYS A 4 101.10 -20.86 44.99
N ILE A 5 99.95 -21.08 44.32
CA ILE A 5 99.31 -20.10 43.42
C ILE A 5 98.11 -19.51 44.13
N PHE A 6 98.13 -18.18 44.29
CA PHE A 6 97.04 -17.37 44.79
C PHE A 6 96.00 -17.16 43.67
N LEU A 7 94.76 -17.58 43.88
CA LEU A 7 93.67 -17.33 42.97
C LEU A 7 92.84 -16.13 43.50
N LEU A 8 92.93 -14.99 42.75
CA LEU A 8 92.10 -13.79 43.02
C LEU A 8 90.71 -14.01 42.42
N PHE A 9 89.65 -14.08 43.29
CA PHE A 9 88.29 -14.04 42.83
C PHE A 9 87.85 -12.61 42.51
N PHE A 10 87.70 -12.30 41.23
CA PHE A 10 86.95 -11.12 40.80
C PHE A 10 85.47 -11.46 40.74
N THR A 11 84.66 -10.97 41.69
CA THR A 11 83.21 -10.99 41.66
C THR A 11 82.77 -9.90 40.68
N LEU A 12 82.41 -10.25 39.46
CA LEU A 12 81.68 -9.41 38.52
C LEU A 12 80.22 -9.28 39.02
N PHE A 13 79.90 -8.12 39.59
CA PHE A 13 78.53 -7.68 39.76
C PHE A 13 77.98 -7.28 38.39
N THR A 14 77.24 -8.19 37.76
CA THR A 14 76.41 -7.83 36.61
C THR A 14 75.19 -7.07 37.12
N PHE A 15 75.22 -5.75 37.02
CA PHE A 15 74.05 -4.92 37.07
C PHE A 15 73.19 -5.30 35.86
N SER A 16 72.19 -6.15 36.07
CA SER A 16 71.11 -6.31 35.12
C SER A 16 70.29 -5.01 35.12
N LEU A 17 70.59 -4.12 34.20
CA LEU A 17 69.70 -3.01 33.90
C LEU A 17 68.36 -3.63 33.44
N LYS A 18 67.37 -3.68 34.34
CA LYS A 18 66.02 -3.92 33.96
C LYS A 18 65.58 -2.75 33.04
N VAL A 19 65.62 -3.02 31.74
CA VAL A 19 64.93 -2.12 30.79
C VAL A 19 63.49 -2.01 31.28
N PRO A 20 62.97 -0.78 31.53
CA PRO A 20 61.57 -0.65 31.93
C PRO A 20 60.69 -1.31 30.86
N ALA A 21 59.70 -2.04 31.31
CA ALA A 21 58.81 -2.77 30.43
C ALA A 21 57.89 -1.85 29.58
N TYR A 22 57.95 -0.52 29.77
CA TYR A 22 57.24 0.53 29.06
C TYR A 22 58.04 1.84 29.07
N ASP A 23 57.75 2.74 28.12
CA ASP A 23 58.39 4.05 28.05
C ASP A 23 57.61 5.15 28.77
N PHE A 24 56.27 5.08 28.67
CA PHE A 24 55.37 6.04 29.34
C PHE A 24 53.97 5.47 29.54
N GLU A 25 53.17 6.15 30.38
CA GLU A 25 51.76 5.91 30.60
C GLU A 25 50.94 7.10 30.14
N ASN A 26 49.77 6.83 29.56
CA ASN A 26 48.80 7.87 29.22
C ASN A 26 47.38 7.30 29.48
N ALA A 27 46.56 8.00 30.29
CA ALA A 27 45.21 7.64 30.63
C ALA A 27 45.03 6.15 31.11
N GLY A 28 45.96 5.65 31.90
CA GLY A 28 45.96 4.30 32.44
C GLY A 28 46.40 3.19 31.48
N ILE A 29 46.86 3.57 30.29
CA ILE A 29 47.42 2.63 29.29
C ILE A 29 48.92 2.84 29.18
N TYR A 30 49.68 1.74 29.21
CA TYR A 30 51.14 1.72 29.15
C TYR A 30 51.61 1.51 27.74
N TYR A 31 52.66 2.31 27.33
CA TYR A 31 53.13 2.31 25.94
C TYR A 31 54.65 2.10 25.88
N THR A 32 55.09 1.41 24.80
CA THR A 32 56.47 1.29 24.38
C THR A 32 56.64 1.96 23.03
N VAL A 33 57.69 2.76 22.84
CA VAL A 33 58.01 3.41 21.55
C VAL A 33 58.51 2.34 20.58
N SER A 34 57.68 2.00 19.58
CA SER A 34 58.06 1.03 18.51
C SER A 34 58.99 1.67 17.50
N SER A 35 58.83 2.97 17.19
CA SER A 35 59.72 3.71 16.29
C SER A 35 59.67 5.21 16.56
N ARG A 36 60.80 5.79 16.95
CA ARG A 36 60.97 7.24 17.09
C ARG A 36 60.98 7.98 15.73
N GLN A 37 61.46 7.33 14.67
CA GLN A 37 61.50 7.89 13.31
C GLN A 37 60.11 7.98 12.68
N LYS A 38 59.25 6.94 12.91
CA LYS A 38 57.89 6.86 12.38
C LYS A 38 56.82 7.39 13.33
N TYR A 39 57.25 7.82 14.54
CA TYR A 39 56.36 8.25 15.62
C TYR A 39 55.26 7.21 15.91
N THR A 40 55.66 5.95 16.20
CA THR A 40 54.75 4.86 16.52
C THR A 40 55.06 4.28 17.88
N VAL A 41 53.95 3.85 18.57
CA VAL A 41 53.97 3.18 19.87
C VAL A 41 53.14 1.89 19.84
N ALA A 42 53.49 0.98 20.76
CA ALA A 42 52.73 -0.18 21.06
C ALA A 42 52.15 -0.14 22.47
N VAL A 43 50.90 -0.62 22.65
CA VAL A 43 50.33 -0.88 23.98
C VAL A 43 51.06 -2.06 24.60
N THR A 44 51.48 -1.93 25.88
CA THR A 44 52.23 -2.98 26.58
C THR A 44 51.65 -3.22 27.95
N SER A 45 52.16 -4.25 28.68
CA SER A 45 51.78 -4.59 30.05
C SER A 45 52.28 -3.57 31.07
N SER A 46 51.63 -3.41 32.20
CA SER A 46 52.12 -2.69 33.34
C SER A 46 53.40 -3.35 33.90
N PRO A 47 54.42 -2.55 34.27
CA PRO A 47 55.65 -3.08 34.84
C PRO A 47 55.49 -3.59 36.30
N GLN A 48 54.49 -3.02 37.00
CA GLN A 48 54.27 -3.30 38.44
C GLN A 48 53.34 -4.52 38.65
N GLN A 49 52.35 -4.68 37.77
CA GLN A 49 51.37 -5.75 37.83
C GLN A 49 50.89 -6.15 36.45
N ARG A 50 51.19 -7.36 35.96
CA ARG A 50 50.77 -7.83 34.62
C ARG A 50 49.25 -7.80 34.37
N SER A 51 48.44 -7.79 35.46
CA SER A 51 46.95 -7.76 35.41
C SER A 51 46.39 -6.38 35.75
N ALA A 52 47.05 -5.30 35.38
CA ALA A 52 46.68 -3.94 35.79
C ALA A 52 45.42 -3.38 35.09
N TYR A 53 45.14 -3.84 33.87
CA TYR A 53 43.98 -3.33 33.11
C TYR A 53 42.66 -3.87 33.62
N ARG A 54 41.66 -2.97 33.83
CA ARG A 54 40.37 -3.26 34.44
C ARG A 54 39.25 -2.50 33.75
N GLY A 55 38.01 -3.03 33.83
CA GLY A 55 36.82 -2.35 33.32
C GLY A 55 36.84 -2.18 31.82
N GLU A 56 36.59 -0.98 31.37
CA GLU A 56 36.53 -0.62 29.94
C GLU A 56 37.82 0.09 29.55
N ILE A 57 38.46 -0.40 28.49
CA ILE A 57 39.66 0.21 27.87
C ILE A 57 39.35 0.57 26.43
N VAL A 58 39.53 1.86 26.12
CA VAL A 58 39.51 2.36 24.74
C VAL A 58 40.94 2.78 24.38
N VAL A 59 41.57 2.01 23.49
CA VAL A 59 42.90 2.36 22.99
C VAL A 59 42.76 3.53 22.03
N PRO A 60 43.41 4.69 22.31
CA PRO A 60 43.33 5.82 21.41
C PRO A 60 44.15 5.58 20.13
N PRO A 61 43.76 6.17 18.96
CA PRO A 61 44.54 6.04 17.72
C PRO A 61 45.91 6.69 17.77
N SER A 62 46.14 7.65 18.67
CA SER A 62 47.40 8.33 18.89
C SER A 62 47.52 8.86 20.31
N VAL A 63 48.75 9.06 20.76
CA VAL A 63 49.08 9.61 22.10
C VAL A 63 50.19 10.66 21.98
N VAL A 64 50.23 11.56 22.91
CA VAL A 64 51.31 12.57 22.97
C VAL A 64 52.39 12.12 23.99
N TYR A 65 53.62 12.06 23.53
CA TYR A 65 54.79 11.76 24.36
C TYR A 65 55.96 12.66 23.99
N GLU A 66 56.66 13.25 24.97
CA GLU A 66 57.77 14.22 24.77
C GLU A 66 57.37 15.36 23.79
N GLY A 67 56.13 15.86 23.86
CA GLY A 67 55.62 16.95 22.99
C GLY A 67 55.34 16.55 21.53
N LYS A 68 55.43 15.27 21.18
CA LYS A 68 55.18 14.73 19.85
C LYS A 68 54.01 13.76 19.85
N THR A 69 53.24 13.77 18.76
CA THR A 69 52.11 12.82 18.60
C THR A 69 52.63 11.52 18.01
N PHE A 70 52.42 10.43 18.72
CA PHE A 70 52.75 9.07 18.29
C PHE A 70 51.48 8.31 17.95
N ARG A 71 51.46 7.62 16.81
CA ARG A 71 50.38 6.75 16.41
C ARG A 71 50.47 5.41 17.13
N VAL A 72 49.37 4.95 17.68
CA VAL A 72 49.27 3.59 18.30
C VAL A 72 49.08 2.59 17.18
N THR A 73 50.06 1.71 16.94
CA THR A 73 50.07 0.77 15.80
C THR A 73 50.11 -0.68 16.17
N GLU A 74 50.31 -0.99 17.45
CA GLU A 74 50.50 -2.37 17.91
C GLU A 74 49.95 -2.57 19.32
N ILE A 75 49.41 -3.75 19.58
CA ILE A 75 49.23 -4.31 20.93
C ILE A 75 50.31 -5.38 21.09
N SER A 76 51.30 -5.14 21.95
CA SER A 76 52.47 -6.00 22.11
C SER A 76 52.12 -7.39 22.63
N LYS A 77 53.01 -8.33 22.39
CA LYS A 77 52.92 -9.66 22.98
C LYS A 77 52.67 -9.59 24.49
N ARG A 78 51.66 -10.33 24.97
CA ARG A 78 51.26 -10.39 26.39
C ARG A 78 50.81 -9.06 26.99
N ALA A 79 50.41 -8.06 26.22
CA ALA A 79 50.08 -6.73 26.70
C ALA A 79 48.98 -6.75 27.79
N PHE A 80 47.92 -7.52 27.58
CA PHE A 80 46.81 -7.69 28.53
C PHE A 80 46.80 -9.02 29.28
N GLN A 81 47.90 -9.77 29.22
CA GLN A 81 47.97 -11.10 29.83
C GLN A 81 47.53 -11.09 31.31
N GLY A 82 46.58 -11.95 31.65
CA GLY A 82 46.08 -12.12 33.03
C GLY A 82 45.15 -10.99 33.52
N CYS A 83 44.68 -10.09 32.67
CA CYS A 83 43.76 -9.02 33.00
C CYS A 83 42.34 -9.55 33.19
N ALA A 84 42.10 -10.31 34.25
CA ALA A 84 40.81 -10.94 34.54
C ALA A 84 39.67 -9.94 34.87
N GLN A 85 40.00 -8.68 35.17
CA GLN A 85 39.01 -7.63 35.42
C GLN A 85 38.78 -6.69 34.20
N LEU A 86 39.45 -6.91 33.09
CA LEU A 86 39.17 -6.24 31.81
C LEU A 86 37.85 -6.76 31.29
N VAL A 87 36.85 -5.87 31.12
CA VAL A 87 35.48 -6.22 30.69
C VAL A 87 35.25 -5.88 29.21
N SER A 88 35.74 -4.72 28.80
CA SER A 88 35.54 -4.21 27.44
C SER A 88 36.85 -3.67 26.85
N LEU A 89 37.08 -3.92 25.56
CA LEU A 89 38.22 -3.40 24.84
C LEU A 89 37.80 -2.86 23.46
N THR A 90 38.18 -1.62 23.17
CA THR A 90 38.10 -1.02 21.85
C THR A 90 39.49 -0.87 21.26
N VAL A 91 39.72 -1.46 20.08
CA VAL A 91 40.98 -1.42 19.33
C VAL A 91 40.79 -0.52 18.10
N PRO A 92 41.51 0.62 18.01
CA PRO A 92 41.31 1.56 16.90
C PRO A 92 41.89 1.04 15.57
N ALA A 93 41.41 1.63 14.46
CA ALA A 93 41.89 1.32 13.12
C ALA A 93 43.40 1.50 12.92
N SER A 94 44.05 2.31 13.74
CA SER A 94 45.47 2.58 13.70
C SER A 94 46.36 1.40 14.10
N VAL A 95 45.85 0.48 14.94
CA VAL A 95 46.54 -0.74 15.38
C VAL A 95 46.49 -1.75 14.23
N VAL A 96 47.63 -2.23 13.78
CA VAL A 96 47.76 -3.19 12.65
C VAL A 96 48.27 -4.56 13.09
N GLU A 97 48.65 -4.69 14.36
CA GLU A 97 49.16 -5.96 14.92
C GLU A 97 48.74 -6.15 16.39
N ILE A 98 48.33 -7.37 16.70
CA ILE A 98 48.12 -7.89 18.05
C ILE A 98 49.03 -9.06 18.24
N GLY A 99 50.00 -8.95 19.13
CA GLY A 99 51.04 -9.95 19.36
C GLY A 99 50.54 -11.18 20.14
N ASP A 100 51.31 -12.25 20.09
CA ASP A 100 51.01 -13.54 20.72
C ASP A 100 50.68 -13.41 22.21
N SER A 101 49.71 -14.17 22.67
CA SER A 101 49.28 -14.26 24.06
C SER A 101 48.85 -12.88 24.63
N ALA A 102 48.55 -11.91 23.81
CA ALA A 102 48.15 -10.58 24.24
C ALA A 102 46.94 -10.61 25.21
N PHE A 103 46.01 -11.55 25.03
CA PHE A 103 44.82 -11.73 25.82
C PHE A 103 44.79 -13.07 26.61
N PHE A 104 45.93 -13.72 26.74
CA PHE A 104 45.99 -14.95 27.53
C PHE A 104 45.50 -14.72 28.96
N ALA A 105 44.60 -15.58 29.45
CA ALA A 105 43.95 -15.49 30.76
C ALA A 105 43.18 -14.17 31.02
N CYS A 106 42.65 -13.50 29.97
CA CYS A 106 41.71 -12.39 30.13
C CYS A 106 40.27 -12.89 30.35
N THR A 107 40.07 -13.54 31.51
CA THR A 107 38.79 -14.24 31.85
C THR A 107 37.61 -13.33 32.13
N GLY A 108 37.77 -11.99 32.11
CA GLY A 108 36.70 -11.00 32.25
C GLY A 108 36.26 -10.33 30.94
N LEU A 109 37.01 -10.52 29.81
CA LEU A 109 36.78 -9.78 28.58
C LEU A 109 35.53 -10.31 27.85
N LYS A 110 34.45 -9.51 27.91
CA LYS A 110 33.13 -9.81 27.34
C LYS A 110 32.83 -9.01 26.04
N TYR A 111 33.28 -7.79 25.95
CA TYR A 111 32.96 -6.88 24.83
C TYR A 111 34.20 -6.50 24.07
N LEU A 112 34.25 -6.85 22.79
CA LEU A 112 35.37 -6.53 21.93
C LEU A 112 34.93 -5.74 20.69
N VAL A 113 35.52 -4.56 20.52
CA VAL A 113 35.32 -3.71 19.34
C VAL A 113 36.66 -3.61 18.60
N LEU A 114 36.71 -4.13 17.39
CA LEU A 114 37.78 -3.89 16.42
C LEU A 114 37.26 -2.87 15.41
N GLU A 115 37.65 -1.61 15.54
CA GLU A 115 37.10 -0.50 14.73
C GLU A 115 37.32 -0.73 13.22
N ASP A 116 36.42 -0.14 12.43
CA ASP A 116 36.52 -0.19 10.96
C ASP A 116 37.86 0.30 10.45
N GLY A 117 38.47 -0.45 9.56
CA GLY A 117 39.79 -0.14 9.01
C GLY A 117 40.01 -0.82 7.66
N GLU A 118 40.70 -0.12 6.74
CA GLU A 118 41.04 -0.64 5.42
C GLU A 118 42.18 -1.67 5.44
N LYS A 119 43.03 -1.61 6.47
CA LYS A 119 44.16 -2.51 6.59
C LYS A 119 43.79 -3.72 7.45
N PRO A 120 44.15 -4.95 7.01
CA PRO A 120 43.97 -6.13 7.85
C PRO A 120 44.70 -6.00 9.17
N LEU A 121 44.08 -6.50 10.24
CA LEU A 121 44.69 -6.62 11.56
C LEU A 121 45.36 -7.97 11.67
N ARG A 122 46.71 -7.97 11.81
CA ARG A 122 47.46 -9.18 12.11
C ARG A 122 47.21 -9.59 13.55
N VAL A 123 46.83 -10.87 13.76
CA VAL A 123 46.47 -11.39 15.06
C VAL A 123 47.28 -12.63 15.38
N GLY A 124 48.04 -12.62 16.47
CA GLY A 124 48.79 -13.76 16.96
C GLY A 124 47.93 -14.87 17.57
N SER A 125 48.55 -15.81 18.26
CA SER A 125 47.90 -16.92 18.94
C SER A 125 48.26 -16.95 20.45
N ASN A 126 47.45 -17.61 21.29
CA ASN A 126 47.80 -17.78 22.73
C ASN A 126 48.91 -18.77 22.93
N SER A 127 48.87 -19.91 22.26
CA SER A 127 49.92 -20.91 22.31
C SER A 127 50.02 -21.62 20.98
N TYR A 128 51.27 -21.98 20.65
CA TYR A 128 51.62 -22.84 19.51
C TYR A 128 52.13 -24.19 20.04
N HIS A 129 51.55 -25.26 19.54
CA HIS A 129 51.90 -26.62 19.93
C HIS A 129 52.24 -27.45 18.66
N GLY A 130 53.49 -27.76 18.47
CA GLY A 130 53.96 -28.52 17.30
C GLY A 130 53.39 -29.93 17.13
N VAL A 131 52.76 -30.50 18.19
CA VAL A 131 52.20 -31.86 18.23
C VAL A 131 50.82 -31.94 18.86
N SER A 132 50.22 -30.80 19.33
CA SER A 132 48.91 -30.75 19.94
C SER A 132 48.14 -29.52 19.45
N ALA A 133 46.80 -29.48 19.71
CA ALA A 133 45.98 -28.34 19.30
C ALA A 133 46.46 -27.06 19.97
N GLY A 134 46.67 -26.01 19.18
CA GLY A 134 46.98 -24.68 19.63
C GLY A 134 45.71 -23.94 20.16
N GLN A 135 45.92 -22.76 20.72
CA GLN A 135 44.87 -21.94 21.25
C GLN A 135 44.82 -20.61 20.50
N ALA A 136 43.67 -20.23 20.06
CA ALA A 136 43.41 -18.91 19.44
C ALA A 136 43.67 -17.77 20.42
N ILE A 137 43.95 -16.58 19.92
CA ILE A 137 44.31 -15.40 20.74
C ILE A 137 43.27 -15.06 21.84
N PHE A 138 41.97 -15.22 21.53
CA PHE A 138 40.85 -14.95 22.48
C PHE A 138 40.37 -16.21 23.18
N HIS A 139 41.09 -17.32 23.16
CA HIS A 139 40.66 -18.61 23.75
C HIS A 139 40.09 -18.47 25.16
N ASP A 140 40.78 -17.75 26.04
CA ASP A 140 40.43 -17.60 27.44
C ASP A 140 39.39 -16.48 27.72
N CYS A 141 39.02 -15.71 26.71
CA CYS A 141 38.11 -14.55 26.85
C CYS A 141 36.65 -15.03 26.69
N PRO A 142 35.77 -14.83 27.70
CA PRO A 142 34.34 -15.14 27.54
C PRO A 142 33.62 -14.04 26.79
N LEU A 143 34.00 -13.85 25.50
CA LEU A 143 33.37 -12.83 24.66
C LEU A 143 31.87 -13.10 24.50
N GLU A 144 31.04 -12.10 24.85
CA GLU A 144 29.60 -12.07 24.65
C GLU A 144 29.21 -11.27 23.39
N THR A 145 29.92 -10.16 23.12
CA THR A 145 29.65 -9.29 21.97
C THR A 145 30.93 -8.97 21.22
N LEU A 146 30.85 -9.04 19.90
CA LEU A 146 31.94 -8.69 18.98
C LEU A 146 31.48 -7.71 17.90
N TYR A 147 32.18 -6.59 17.80
CA TYR A 147 32.18 -5.77 16.57
C TYR A 147 33.48 -6.02 15.81
N LEU A 148 33.39 -6.59 14.60
CA LEU A 148 34.50 -6.89 13.71
C LEU A 148 34.52 -5.92 12.54
N GLY A 149 35.21 -4.79 12.68
CA GLY A 149 35.22 -3.69 11.71
C GLY A 149 36.26 -3.82 10.58
N ARG A 150 37.09 -4.86 10.57
CA ARG A 150 38.12 -5.07 9.56
C ARG A 150 38.58 -6.51 9.44
N GLU A 151 39.22 -6.83 8.34
CA GLU A 151 39.78 -8.16 8.10
C GLU A 151 40.82 -8.53 9.15
N LEU A 152 40.88 -9.82 9.49
CA LEU A 152 41.88 -10.40 10.35
C LEU A 152 42.85 -11.24 9.50
N GLN A 153 44.15 -11.05 9.76
CA GLN A 153 45.20 -11.89 9.22
C GLN A 153 45.80 -12.72 10.35
N TYR A 154 45.63 -14.02 10.30
CA TYR A 154 46.13 -14.97 11.32
C TYR A 154 46.53 -16.29 10.69
N GLU A 155 47.39 -17.03 11.40
CA GLU A 155 47.69 -18.39 11.04
C GLU A 155 46.53 -19.31 11.52
N GLY A 156 45.85 -19.94 10.55
CA GLY A 156 44.74 -20.87 10.81
C GLY A 156 45.23 -22.29 10.93
N GLY A 157 44.37 -23.18 11.46
CA GLY A 157 44.62 -24.61 11.51
C GLY A 157 44.78 -25.17 12.92
N PHE A 158 45.02 -26.47 13.00
CA PHE A 158 45.00 -27.21 14.26
C PHE A 158 46.02 -26.68 15.30
N PHE A 159 47.23 -26.33 14.86
CA PHE A 159 48.29 -25.87 15.75
C PHE A 159 48.11 -24.43 16.27
N TYR A 160 47.23 -23.63 15.67
CA TYR A 160 46.98 -22.22 16.01
C TYR A 160 45.59 -21.98 16.56
N GLY A 161 44.76 -23.05 16.72
CA GLY A 161 43.40 -22.96 17.24
C GLY A 161 42.36 -22.54 16.19
N TYR A 162 42.64 -22.72 14.92
CA TYR A 162 41.80 -22.49 13.72
C TYR A 162 41.54 -21.03 13.43
N SER A 163 40.64 -20.36 14.15
CA SER A 163 40.29 -18.95 14.00
C SER A 163 40.31 -18.21 15.34
N PRO A 164 40.48 -16.88 15.37
CA PRO A 164 40.46 -16.08 16.61
C PRO A 164 39.22 -16.30 17.48
N PHE A 165 38.05 -16.56 16.86
CA PHE A 165 36.78 -16.75 17.55
C PHE A 165 36.28 -18.21 17.52
N TYR A 166 37.12 -19.16 17.25
CA TYR A 166 36.78 -20.58 17.26
C TYR A 166 36.27 -21.05 18.61
N LYS A 167 35.05 -21.66 18.64
CA LYS A 167 34.42 -22.24 19.84
C LYS A 167 34.21 -21.21 20.99
N LYS A 168 33.90 -19.95 20.69
CA LYS A 168 33.52 -18.95 21.69
C LYS A 168 32.10 -19.26 22.18
N LYS A 169 31.99 -20.00 23.29
CA LYS A 169 30.71 -20.53 23.80
C LYS A 169 29.77 -19.47 24.35
N GLU A 170 30.29 -18.36 24.84
CA GLU A 170 29.52 -17.25 25.42
C GLU A 170 29.14 -16.18 24.40
N LEU A 171 29.73 -16.23 23.18
CA LEU A 171 29.49 -15.23 22.13
C LEU A 171 28.06 -15.31 21.61
N SER A 172 27.27 -14.26 21.88
CA SER A 172 25.85 -14.18 21.54
C SER A 172 25.56 -13.22 20.37
N LEU A 173 26.35 -12.17 20.23
CA LEU A 173 26.16 -11.13 19.21
C LEU A 173 27.45 -10.87 18.41
N VAL A 174 27.33 -10.90 17.10
CA VAL A 174 28.42 -10.54 16.16
C VAL A 174 27.91 -9.50 15.17
N VAL A 175 28.62 -8.38 15.10
CA VAL A 175 28.43 -7.39 14.03
C VAL A 175 29.70 -7.30 13.21
N VAL A 176 29.60 -7.67 11.94
CA VAL A 176 30.69 -7.54 10.95
C VAL A 176 30.53 -6.22 10.23
N GLY A 177 31.52 -5.34 10.41
CA GLY A 177 31.54 -3.99 9.81
C GLY A 177 31.93 -3.97 8.33
N ASP A 178 31.87 -2.79 7.73
CA ASP A 178 32.12 -2.59 6.31
C ASP A 178 33.61 -2.58 5.92
N GLY A 179 34.54 -2.62 6.89
CA GLY A 179 35.96 -2.81 6.64
C GLY A 179 36.36 -4.27 6.38
N VAL A 180 35.46 -5.22 6.59
CA VAL A 180 35.66 -6.65 6.32
C VAL A 180 35.24 -7.00 4.91
N ARG A 181 36.14 -7.64 4.15
CA ARG A 181 35.86 -8.14 2.81
C ARG A 181 35.55 -9.64 2.81
N THR A 182 36.20 -10.39 3.69
CA THR A 182 36.06 -11.82 3.77
C THR A 182 35.96 -12.29 5.21
N LEU A 183 34.93 -13.10 5.48
CA LEU A 183 34.93 -13.95 6.67
C LEU A 183 35.53 -15.27 6.33
N GLU A 184 36.70 -15.56 6.95
CA GLU A 184 37.48 -16.74 6.69
C GLU A 184 36.78 -18.06 7.07
N ASN A 185 37.28 -19.18 6.54
CA ASN A 185 36.80 -20.50 6.93
C ASN A 185 36.81 -20.69 8.45
N ARG A 186 35.70 -21.22 9.02
CA ARG A 186 35.55 -21.50 10.44
C ARG A 186 35.58 -20.25 11.35
N ALA A 187 35.33 -19.06 10.82
CA ALA A 187 35.43 -17.80 11.59
C ALA A 187 34.72 -17.86 12.96
N PHE A 188 33.50 -18.38 13.02
CA PHE A 188 32.69 -18.53 14.24
C PHE A 188 32.30 -20.02 14.48
N TYR A 189 33.09 -20.94 14.03
CA TYR A 189 32.86 -22.38 14.23
C TYR A 189 32.66 -22.71 15.71
N GLY A 190 31.55 -23.34 16.06
CA GLY A 190 31.25 -23.80 17.41
C GLY A 190 30.92 -22.70 18.41
N CYS A 191 30.49 -21.51 17.98
CA CYS A 191 29.92 -20.47 18.83
C CYS A 191 28.48 -20.87 19.16
N GLU A 192 28.33 -21.79 20.12
CA GLU A 192 27.06 -22.46 20.42
C GLU A 192 25.96 -21.52 20.92
N SER A 193 26.33 -20.40 21.61
CA SER A 193 25.40 -19.38 22.12
C SER A 193 25.16 -18.21 21.19
N LEU A 194 25.71 -18.21 19.97
CA LEU A 194 25.56 -17.14 19.01
C LEU A 194 24.08 -17.04 18.58
N GLU A 195 23.42 -15.94 18.93
CA GLU A 195 21.98 -15.70 18.67
C GLU A 195 21.75 -14.80 17.47
N SER A 196 22.58 -13.78 17.29
CA SER A 196 22.42 -12.79 16.22
C SER A 196 23.72 -12.48 15.49
N VAL A 197 23.64 -12.41 14.16
CA VAL A 197 24.76 -12.04 13.29
C VAL A 197 24.31 -10.97 12.29
N THR A 198 25.07 -9.87 12.25
CA THR A 198 24.97 -8.85 11.18
C THR A 198 26.20 -8.92 10.28
N ILE A 199 26.02 -9.07 8.97
CA ILE A 199 27.06 -9.08 7.94
C ILE A 199 27.02 -7.74 7.20
N GLY A 200 28.12 -6.99 7.24
CA GLY A 200 28.25 -5.67 6.61
C GLY A 200 28.13 -5.70 5.09
N GLY A 201 27.73 -4.58 4.51
CA GLY A 201 27.42 -4.45 3.08
C GLY A 201 28.63 -4.65 2.15
N ARG A 202 29.87 -4.52 2.67
CA ARG A 202 31.11 -4.69 1.90
C ARG A 202 31.72 -6.09 2.01
N VAL A 203 31.18 -6.98 2.83
CA VAL A 203 31.65 -8.37 2.92
C VAL A 203 31.35 -9.08 1.61
N ALA A 204 32.37 -9.52 0.88
CA ALA A 204 32.21 -10.19 -0.40
C ALA A 204 32.00 -11.69 -0.24
N SER A 205 32.60 -12.34 0.80
CA SER A 205 32.46 -13.77 1.00
C SER A 205 32.42 -14.19 2.46
N VAL A 206 31.72 -15.30 2.70
CA VAL A 206 31.66 -16.03 3.97
C VAL A 206 32.18 -17.47 3.71
N GLY A 207 33.28 -17.79 4.36
CA GLY A 207 34.00 -19.06 4.14
C GLY A 207 33.26 -20.29 4.66
N ASN A 208 33.77 -21.46 4.28
CA ASN A 208 33.23 -22.76 4.68
C ASN A 208 33.25 -22.94 6.20
N PHE A 209 32.22 -23.57 6.76
CA PHE A 209 32.05 -23.86 8.17
C PHE A 209 32.03 -22.61 9.08
N ALA A 210 31.87 -21.41 8.52
CA ALA A 210 31.96 -20.17 9.29
C ALA A 210 30.98 -20.14 10.48
N PHE A 211 29.78 -20.71 10.33
CA PHE A 211 28.74 -20.80 11.37
C PHE A 211 28.39 -22.25 11.73
N TYR A 212 29.29 -23.19 11.48
CA TYR A 212 29.05 -24.58 11.88
C TYR A 212 28.85 -24.70 13.40
N ALA A 213 27.84 -25.46 13.82
CA ALA A 213 27.47 -25.69 15.21
C ALA A 213 27.05 -24.42 15.98
N CYS A 214 26.61 -23.34 15.30
CA CYS A 214 25.96 -22.18 15.93
C CYS A 214 24.49 -22.51 16.21
N LYS A 215 24.25 -23.31 17.26
CA LYS A 215 22.95 -23.95 17.56
C LYS A 215 21.88 -22.99 18.09
N MET A 216 22.25 -21.77 18.48
CA MET A 216 21.33 -20.74 18.98
C MET A 216 21.13 -19.59 18.00
N LEU A 217 21.71 -19.64 16.77
CA LEU A 217 21.65 -18.55 15.81
C LEU A 217 20.24 -18.45 15.23
N LYS A 218 19.48 -17.43 15.69
CA LYS A 218 18.09 -17.16 15.35
C LYS A 218 17.92 -16.00 14.38
N GLU A 219 18.83 -15.03 14.42
CA GLU A 219 18.74 -13.81 13.63
C GLU A 219 19.95 -13.65 12.71
N LEU A 220 19.69 -13.47 11.43
CA LEU A 220 20.71 -13.16 10.42
C LEU A 220 20.32 -11.89 9.66
N VAL A 221 21.21 -10.90 9.70
CA VAL A 221 21.09 -9.66 8.92
C VAL A 221 22.23 -9.55 7.93
N VAL A 222 21.94 -9.64 6.65
CA VAL A 222 22.87 -9.33 5.57
C VAL A 222 22.55 -7.92 5.08
N LYS A 223 23.43 -6.95 5.39
CA LYS A 223 23.19 -5.53 5.01
C LYS A 223 23.20 -5.33 3.49
N GLU A 224 22.58 -4.22 3.07
CA GLU A 224 22.64 -3.74 1.69
C GLU A 224 24.08 -3.67 1.18
N GLY A 225 24.27 -4.01 -0.09
CA GLY A 225 25.57 -4.01 -0.73
C GLY A 225 25.47 -4.08 -2.25
N ASN A 226 26.47 -3.52 -2.94
CA ASN A 226 26.47 -3.43 -4.40
C ASN A 226 26.89 -4.72 -5.12
N LEU A 227 27.37 -5.70 -4.38
CA LEU A 227 27.84 -6.98 -4.92
C LEU A 227 27.14 -8.14 -4.17
N PRO A 228 26.88 -9.25 -4.86
CA PRO A 228 26.38 -10.46 -4.23
C PRO A 228 27.31 -10.94 -3.11
N LEU A 229 26.75 -11.62 -2.11
CA LEU A 229 27.52 -12.25 -1.04
C LEU A 229 27.78 -13.73 -1.38
N GLU A 230 29.03 -14.09 -1.57
CA GLU A 230 29.44 -15.47 -1.76
C GLU A 230 29.27 -16.26 -0.44
N ILE A 231 28.53 -17.35 -0.46
CA ILE A 231 28.24 -18.17 0.71
C ILE A 231 28.94 -19.54 0.59
N GLY A 232 29.78 -19.88 1.57
CA GLY A 232 30.38 -21.18 1.70
C GLY A 232 29.42 -22.29 2.15
N THR A 233 29.96 -23.45 2.47
CA THR A 233 29.19 -24.62 2.89
C THR A 233 29.69 -25.21 4.22
N ASN A 234 28.89 -26.07 4.85
CA ASN A 234 29.29 -26.88 6.00
C ASN A 234 29.87 -28.25 5.60
N GLY A 235 30.12 -28.46 4.28
CA GLY A 235 30.63 -29.70 3.73
C GLY A 235 29.58 -30.83 3.68
N ASN A 236 29.93 -31.94 3.07
CA ASN A 236 29.06 -33.12 2.96
C ASN A 236 27.64 -32.84 2.47
N GLY A 237 27.49 -31.89 1.55
CA GLY A 237 26.19 -31.51 1.02
C GLY A 237 25.33 -30.63 1.94
N LYS A 238 25.89 -30.09 3.02
CA LYS A 238 25.14 -29.19 3.94
C LYS A 238 25.38 -27.73 3.63
N ASN A 239 24.33 -26.95 3.63
CA ASN A 239 24.44 -25.48 3.52
C ASN A 239 25.09 -24.86 4.75
N LEU A 240 25.54 -23.58 4.62
CA LEU A 240 26.33 -22.91 5.66
C LEU A 240 25.54 -22.73 6.99
N PHE A 241 24.24 -22.59 6.93
CA PHE A 241 23.37 -22.38 8.10
C PHE A 241 22.60 -23.64 8.50
N SER A 242 23.03 -24.84 8.07
CA SER A 242 22.32 -26.10 8.35
C SER A 242 22.04 -26.33 9.84
N ASP A 243 22.97 -25.95 10.71
CA ASP A 243 22.87 -26.16 12.16
C ASP A 243 22.19 -24.99 12.91
N ALA A 244 21.92 -23.87 12.22
CA ALA A 244 21.35 -22.65 12.81
C ALA A 244 19.81 -22.68 12.76
N PRO A 245 19.11 -22.54 13.90
CA PRO A 245 17.65 -22.47 13.94
C PRO A 245 17.15 -21.04 13.63
N LEU A 246 17.46 -20.52 12.45
CA LEU A 246 17.09 -19.17 12.04
C LEU A 246 15.57 -18.95 12.16
N GLU A 247 15.17 -17.88 12.84
CA GLU A 247 13.78 -17.42 13.00
C GLU A 247 13.52 -16.16 12.20
N THR A 248 14.51 -15.25 12.13
CA THR A 248 14.40 -13.95 11.42
C THR A 248 15.55 -13.76 10.47
N LEU A 249 15.25 -13.31 9.25
CA LEU A 249 16.22 -13.09 8.19
C LEU A 249 15.97 -11.73 7.50
N TYR A 250 17.03 -10.92 7.41
CA TYR A 250 17.08 -9.77 6.52
C TYR A 250 18.17 -10.00 5.46
N LEU A 251 17.79 -9.96 4.17
CA LEU A 251 18.69 -10.06 3.03
C LEU A 251 18.71 -8.77 2.24
N GLY A 252 19.72 -7.94 2.48
CA GLY A 252 19.90 -6.68 1.77
C GLY A 252 20.45 -6.81 0.33
N ARG A 253 20.89 -7.97 -0.09
CA ARG A 253 21.50 -8.20 -1.41
C ARG A 253 21.48 -9.66 -1.80
N ASP A 254 21.79 -9.94 -3.06
CA ASP A 254 21.82 -11.29 -3.61
C ASP A 254 22.86 -12.18 -2.91
N LEU A 255 22.57 -13.48 -2.85
CA LEU A 255 23.47 -14.50 -2.37
C LEU A 255 23.93 -15.40 -3.51
N HIS A 256 25.24 -15.62 -3.60
CA HIS A 256 25.81 -16.66 -4.46
C HIS A 256 26.27 -17.84 -3.61
N TYR A 257 25.86 -19.03 -3.98
CA TYR A 257 26.25 -20.28 -3.34
C TYR A 257 26.51 -21.34 -4.39
N PRO A 258 27.29 -22.41 -4.08
CA PRO A 258 27.66 -23.43 -5.07
C PRO A 258 26.43 -24.10 -5.69
N GLU A 259 26.30 -24.01 -7.00
CA GLU A 259 25.26 -24.67 -7.81
C GLU A 259 25.65 -26.13 -8.06
N SER A 260 25.88 -26.95 -7.12
CA SER A 260 26.16 -28.33 -7.42
C SER A 260 25.21 -29.29 -6.74
N VAL A 261 24.64 -30.15 -7.56
CA VAL A 261 23.98 -31.39 -7.15
C VAL A 261 22.83 -31.17 -6.17
N GLY A 262 21.80 -30.45 -6.65
CA GLY A 262 20.52 -30.35 -5.95
C GLY A 262 20.40 -29.22 -4.93
N GLU A 263 19.22 -29.06 -4.40
CA GLU A 263 18.72 -28.01 -3.52
C GLU A 263 19.47 -27.87 -2.17
N ILE A 264 20.39 -28.75 -1.86
CA ILE A 264 21.05 -28.94 -0.55
C ILE A 264 21.94 -27.76 -0.15
N TYR A 265 22.52 -27.05 -1.12
CA TYR A 265 23.41 -25.91 -0.83
C TYR A 265 22.73 -24.58 -0.70
N ASN A 266 21.45 -24.47 -1.06
CA ASN A 266 20.69 -23.26 -0.81
C ASN A 266 20.66 -22.96 0.70
N PRO A 267 21.08 -21.76 1.13
CA PRO A 267 21.30 -21.44 2.54
C PRO A 267 20.06 -21.60 3.44
N PHE A 268 18.86 -21.40 2.88
CA PHE A 268 17.62 -21.41 3.63
C PHE A 268 16.66 -22.56 3.29
N PHE A 269 17.11 -23.49 2.44
CA PHE A 269 16.33 -24.69 2.12
C PHE A 269 15.95 -25.47 3.38
N GLN A 270 14.64 -25.77 3.52
CA GLN A 270 14.05 -26.51 4.66
C GLN A 270 14.35 -25.90 6.04
N LYS A 271 14.47 -24.56 6.14
CA LYS A 271 14.58 -23.87 7.42
C LYS A 271 13.20 -23.83 8.12
N GLY A 272 12.86 -24.95 8.74
CA GLY A 272 11.57 -25.13 9.42
C GLY A 272 11.33 -24.21 10.64
N THR A 273 12.36 -23.48 11.12
CA THR A 273 12.26 -22.51 12.21
C THR A 273 12.06 -21.07 11.74
N LEU A 274 12.31 -20.79 10.45
CA LEU A 274 12.27 -19.45 9.88
C LEU A 274 10.83 -18.92 9.87
N ARG A 275 10.58 -17.75 10.51
CA ARG A 275 9.26 -17.13 10.69
C ARG A 275 9.06 -15.90 9.84
N THR A 276 10.08 -15.06 9.76
CA THR A 276 10.01 -13.77 9.08
C THR A 276 11.21 -13.57 8.18
N VAL A 277 10.96 -13.19 6.94
CA VAL A 277 11.99 -12.82 5.95
C VAL A 277 11.67 -11.47 5.36
N THR A 278 12.69 -10.62 5.31
CA THR A 278 12.65 -9.35 4.59
C THR A 278 13.78 -9.32 3.58
N ILE A 279 13.45 -9.12 2.32
CA ILE A 279 14.41 -8.87 1.26
C ILE A 279 14.57 -7.34 1.13
N GLY A 280 15.84 -6.90 1.13
CA GLY A 280 16.17 -5.47 1.04
C GLY A 280 16.13 -4.92 -0.38
N GLU A 281 16.52 -3.66 -0.50
CA GLU A 281 16.36 -2.89 -1.74
C GLU A 281 17.47 -3.17 -2.78
N SER A 282 18.65 -3.64 -2.35
CA SER A 282 19.78 -3.96 -3.25
C SER A 282 19.75 -5.39 -3.77
N ALA A 283 18.88 -6.25 -3.23
CA ALA A 283 18.66 -7.60 -3.76
C ALA A 283 17.91 -7.52 -5.09
N ARG A 284 18.37 -8.29 -6.10
CA ARG A 284 17.79 -8.34 -7.44
C ARG A 284 17.05 -9.64 -7.71
N GLU A 285 17.43 -10.72 -7.06
CA GLU A 285 16.85 -12.03 -7.30
C GLU A 285 16.60 -12.82 -6.01
N ILE A 286 15.42 -13.45 -5.95
CA ILE A 286 15.14 -14.55 -5.05
C ILE A 286 15.29 -15.82 -5.87
N GLY A 287 16.38 -16.57 -5.66
CA GLY A 287 16.72 -17.75 -6.45
C GLY A 287 15.65 -18.85 -6.38
N SER A 288 15.73 -19.80 -7.35
CA SER A 288 14.86 -20.98 -7.33
C SER A 288 15.08 -21.78 -6.03
N HIS A 289 14.01 -22.33 -5.46
CA HIS A 289 14.00 -23.10 -4.21
C HIS A 289 14.49 -22.32 -2.96
N ALA A 290 14.63 -20.99 -3.00
CA ALA A 290 15.31 -20.20 -1.97
C ALA A 290 14.76 -20.44 -0.55
N PHE A 291 13.46 -20.52 -0.40
CA PHE A 291 12.77 -20.74 0.89
C PHE A 291 11.92 -22.02 0.87
N GLN A 292 12.19 -22.93 -0.06
CA GLN A 292 11.45 -24.19 -0.14
C GLN A 292 11.51 -24.95 1.19
N GLY A 293 10.34 -25.38 1.69
CA GLY A 293 10.21 -26.15 2.93
C GLY A 293 10.38 -25.34 4.21
N CYS A 294 10.29 -24.01 4.16
CA CYS A 294 10.25 -23.15 5.34
C CYS A 294 8.86 -23.20 6.00
N HIS A 295 8.55 -24.32 6.67
CA HIS A 295 7.20 -24.62 7.18
C HIS A 295 6.67 -23.63 8.22
N SER A 296 7.55 -22.95 8.96
CA SER A 296 7.16 -21.95 10.00
C SER A 296 7.15 -20.51 9.49
N LEU A 297 7.42 -20.26 8.21
CA LEU A 297 7.44 -18.92 7.64
C LEU A 297 6.02 -18.35 7.64
N VAL A 298 5.81 -17.24 8.36
CA VAL A 298 4.50 -16.58 8.52
C VAL A 298 4.39 -15.33 7.67
N SER A 299 5.47 -14.54 7.60
CA SER A 299 5.49 -13.26 6.89
C SER A 299 6.71 -13.13 6.00
N PHE A 300 6.50 -12.63 4.77
CA PHE A 300 7.56 -12.42 3.79
C PHE A 300 7.41 -11.05 3.13
N THR A 301 8.53 -10.30 3.07
CA THR A 301 8.58 -9.00 2.40
C THR A 301 9.61 -9.03 1.28
N VAL A 302 9.18 -8.69 0.07
CA VAL A 302 10.03 -8.54 -1.13
C VAL A 302 10.38 -7.07 -1.29
N GLY A 303 11.67 -6.74 -1.34
CA GLY A 303 12.17 -5.37 -1.56
C GLY A 303 11.88 -4.84 -2.97
N SER A 304 11.88 -3.53 -3.12
CA SER A 304 11.60 -2.87 -4.40
C SER A 304 12.64 -3.16 -5.49
N GLY A 305 13.86 -3.53 -5.11
CA GLY A 305 14.94 -3.87 -6.03
C GLY A 305 14.85 -5.24 -6.70
N VAL A 306 13.99 -6.15 -6.20
CA VAL A 306 13.92 -7.53 -6.72
C VAL A 306 13.25 -7.56 -8.09
N ASP A 307 13.93 -8.07 -9.11
CA ASP A 307 13.44 -8.18 -10.49
C ASP A 307 12.88 -9.58 -10.81
N ARG A 308 13.26 -10.58 -10.02
CA ARG A 308 12.90 -11.98 -10.27
C ARG A 308 12.71 -12.80 -8.99
N ILE A 309 11.68 -13.65 -8.98
CA ILE A 309 11.51 -14.75 -8.04
C ILE A 309 11.52 -16.07 -8.83
N GLY A 310 12.46 -16.95 -8.50
CA GLY A 310 12.66 -18.21 -9.20
C GLY A 310 11.61 -19.29 -8.87
N ASP A 311 11.69 -20.40 -9.62
CA ASP A 311 10.77 -21.51 -9.47
C ASP A 311 10.86 -22.15 -8.07
N ARG A 312 9.70 -22.57 -7.53
CA ARG A 312 9.58 -23.26 -6.23
C ARG A 312 10.15 -22.48 -5.05
N ALA A 313 10.36 -21.16 -5.20
CA ALA A 313 10.98 -20.36 -4.14
C ALA A 313 10.25 -20.50 -2.78
N PHE A 314 8.94 -20.71 -2.78
CA PHE A 314 8.10 -20.84 -1.60
C PHE A 314 7.40 -22.20 -1.45
N SER A 315 7.79 -23.21 -2.25
CA SER A 315 7.15 -24.54 -2.19
C SER A 315 7.23 -25.10 -0.76
N GLY A 316 6.10 -25.53 -0.21
CA GLY A 316 6.01 -26.06 1.15
C GLY A 316 6.05 -25.02 2.28
N CYS A 317 5.86 -23.73 2.01
CA CYS A 317 5.72 -22.69 3.03
C CYS A 317 4.30 -22.68 3.63
N ILE A 318 3.91 -23.77 4.28
CA ILE A 318 2.53 -24.06 4.72
C ILE A 318 1.99 -23.17 5.86
N SER A 319 2.79 -22.25 6.40
CA SER A 319 2.37 -21.29 7.42
C SER A 319 2.37 -19.84 6.92
N LEU A 320 2.70 -19.60 5.65
CA LEU A 320 2.85 -18.25 5.08
C LEU A 320 1.47 -17.57 4.94
N ARG A 321 1.22 -16.56 5.81
CA ARG A 321 -0.04 -15.84 5.89
C ARG A 321 0.00 -14.44 5.28
N GLU A 322 1.15 -13.79 5.37
CA GLU A 322 1.33 -12.41 4.97
C GLU A 322 2.43 -12.31 3.90
N PHE A 323 2.10 -11.71 2.77
CA PHE A 323 3.05 -11.51 1.69
C PHE A 323 3.01 -10.08 1.17
N PHE A 324 4.17 -9.41 1.18
CA PHE A 324 4.29 -8.00 0.82
C PHE A 324 5.32 -7.82 -0.30
N PHE A 325 4.87 -7.33 -1.45
CA PHE A 325 5.74 -6.78 -2.48
C PHE A 325 5.80 -5.27 -2.26
N LYS A 326 6.95 -4.74 -1.83
CA LYS A 326 7.12 -3.29 -1.67
C LYS A 326 6.91 -2.56 -3.00
N ASP A 327 6.46 -1.30 -2.88
CA ASP A 327 6.36 -0.42 -4.03
C ASP A 327 7.70 -0.29 -4.75
N GLY A 328 7.67 -0.36 -6.07
CA GLY A 328 8.88 -0.27 -6.88
C GLY A 328 8.56 -0.16 -8.37
N GLU A 329 9.39 0.58 -9.07
CA GLU A 329 9.30 0.74 -10.51
C GLU A 329 9.59 -0.58 -11.24
N GLY A 330 8.95 -0.78 -12.38
CA GLY A 330 9.16 -1.93 -13.24
C GLY A 330 8.38 -3.19 -12.85
N THR A 331 8.56 -4.21 -13.65
CA THR A 331 7.80 -5.47 -13.58
C THR A 331 8.62 -6.53 -12.85
N LEU A 332 8.00 -7.26 -11.93
CA LEU A 332 8.60 -8.39 -11.21
C LEU A 332 8.22 -9.70 -11.88
N PHE A 333 9.22 -10.43 -12.35
CA PHE A 333 9.02 -11.78 -12.91
C PHE A 333 8.81 -12.81 -11.81
N LEU A 334 7.77 -13.63 -11.94
CA LEU A 334 7.47 -14.74 -11.03
C LEU A 334 7.60 -16.10 -11.73
N GLY A 335 8.36 -17.00 -11.12
CA GLY A 335 8.44 -18.40 -11.52
C GLY A 335 7.20 -19.20 -11.14
N VAL A 336 7.32 -20.52 -11.19
CA VAL A 336 6.22 -21.47 -10.92
C VAL A 336 6.61 -22.43 -9.80
N ASN A 337 5.62 -23.02 -9.10
CA ASN A 337 5.87 -24.01 -8.06
C ASN A 337 6.18 -25.38 -8.71
N ARG A 338 5.35 -25.77 -9.64
CA ARG A 338 5.52 -27.06 -10.35
C ARG A 338 5.16 -26.89 -11.82
N HIS A 339 6.14 -27.19 -12.69
CA HIS A 339 5.90 -27.31 -14.13
C HIS A 339 5.46 -28.71 -14.50
N SER A 340 4.39 -28.83 -15.31
CA SER A 340 3.89 -30.10 -15.80
C SER A 340 3.62 -30.02 -17.31
N THR A 341 4.06 -31.03 -18.06
CA THR A 341 3.82 -31.13 -19.52
C THR A 341 2.57 -31.96 -19.86
N SER A 342 1.96 -32.65 -18.90
CA SER A 342 0.86 -33.59 -19.12
C SER A 342 -0.36 -33.40 -18.24
N SER A 343 -0.28 -32.56 -17.20
CA SER A 343 -1.37 -32.23 -16.27
C SER A 343 -1.24 -30.78 -15.84
N LYS A 344 -2.29 -30.23 -15.17
CA LYS A 344 -2.26 -28.90 -14.57
C LYS A 344 -1.03 -28.75 -13.67
N GLY A 345 -0.26 -27.71 -13.88
CA GLY A 345 0.86 -27.33 -13.02
C GLY A 345 0.38 -26.67 -11.72
N GLU A 346 1.32 -26.23 -10.90
CA GLU A 346 1.06 -25.57 -9.64
C GLU A 346 1.64 -24.14 -9.67
N ALA A 347 0.82 -23.16 -9.26
CA ALA A 347 1.23 -21.77 -9.14
C ALA A 347 2.34 -21.57 -8.08
N LEU A 348 3.09 -20.49 -8.17
CA LEU A 348 4.25 -20.26 -7.29
C LEU A 348 3.89 -20.35 -5.79
N PHE A 349 2.72 -19.88 -5.40
CA PHE A 349 2.23 -19.85 -4.02
C PHE A 349 1.19 -20.95 -3.71
N PHE A 350 1.13 -22.02 -4.51
CA PHE A 350 0.09 -23.06 -4.37
C PHE A 350 0.02 -23.65 -2.95
N ASP A 351 1.19 -23.92 -2.32
CA ASP A 351 1.27 -24.49 -0.97
C ASP A 351 1.19 -23.43 0.16
N CYS A 352 1.06 -22.14 -0.18
CA CYS A 352 1.13 -21.05 0.78
C CYS A 352 -0.27 -20.55 1.12
N PRO A 353 -0.76 -20.71 2.36
CA PRO A 353 -2.09 -20.24 2.76
C PRO A 353 -2.08 -18.73 3.05
N ILE A 354 -1.81 -17.92 2.04
CA ILE A 354 -1.72 -16.46 2.15
C ILE A 354 -3.11 -15.92 2.49
N GLU A 355 -3.21 -15.12 3.57
CA GLU A 355 -4.42 -14.44 4.02
C GLU A 355 -4.43 -12.96 3.60
N THR A 356 -3.27 -12.31 3.65
CA THR A 356 -3.11 -10.89 3.34
C THR A 356 -2.01 -10.69 2.30
N LEU A 357 -2.33 -9.95 1.24
CA LEU A 357 -1.42 -9.67 0.15
C LEU A 357 -1.36 -8.16 -0.13
N TYR A 358 -0.13 -7.62 -0.15
CA TYR A 358 0.14 -6.30 -0.70
C TYR A 358 0.94 -6.43 -1.99
N LEU A 359 0.43 -5.87 -3.08
CA LEU A 359 1.08 -5.79 -4.39
C LEU A 359 1.55 -4.36 -4.65
N GLY A 360 2.83 -4.08 -4.45
CA GLY A 360 3.44 -2.78 -4.75
C GLY A 360 4.03 -2.67 -6.15
N ARG A 361 3.94 -3.70 -6.98
CA ARG A 361 4.54 -3.76 -8.33
C ARG A 361 3.69 -4.55 -9.31
N THR A 362 3.81 -4.23 -10.59
CA THR A 362 3.26 -5.06 -11.67
C THR A 362 4.01 -6.40 -11.74
N LEU A 363 3.25 -7.48 -11.88
CA LEU A 363 3.79 -8.84 -11.94
C LEU A 363 3.79 -9.36 -13.39
N ASP A 364 4.87 -10.06 -13.77
CA ASP A 364 4.97 -10.85 -15.00
C ASP A 364 5.04 -12.34 -14.65
N TYR A 365 4.13 -13.12 -15.21
CA TYR A 365 3.99 -14.54 -14.90
C TYR A 365 3.34 -15.32 -16.06
N SER A 366 3.53 -16.63 -16.07
CA SER A 366 2.83 -17.50 -17.00
C SER A 366 1.35 -17.63 -16.67
N THR A 367 0.51 -17.59 -17.70
CA THR A 367 -0.93 -17.90 -17.60
C THR A 367 -1.28 -19.29 -18.12
N SER A 368 -0.26 -20.13 -18.32
CA SER A 368 -0.39 -21.47 -18.86
C SER A 368 -1.06 -22.43 -17.87
N TYR A 369 -1.90 -23.32 -18.38
CA TYR A 369 -2.44 -24.44 -17.61
C TYR A 369 -1.34 -25.32 -17.00
N PHE A 370 -0.24 -25.55 -17.73
CA PHE A 370 0.86 -26.37 -17.28
C PHE A 370 1.71 -25.74 -16.17
N ASP A 371 1.58 -24.42 -15.98
CA ASP A 371 2.27 -23.64 -14.95
C ASP A 371 1.34 -23.22 -13.81
N GLY A 372 0.09 -23.72 -13.79
CA GLY A 372 -0.88 -23.45 -12.74
C GLY A 372 -1.66 -22.13 -12.89
N TYR A 373 -1.69 -21.56 -14.08
CA TYR A 373 -2.37 -20.32 -14.50
C TYR A 373 -1.73 -19.03 -14.00
N ALA A 374 -1.82 -18.70 -12.72
CA ALA A 374 -1.35 -17.43 -12.16
C ALA A 374 -0.77 -17.65 -10.75
N PRO A 375 0.11 -16.76 -10.25
CA PRO A 375 0.82 -16.98 -8.98
C PRO A 375 -0.10 -17.14 -7.77
N PHE A 376 -1.26 -16.48 -7.75
CA PHE A 376 -2.25 -16.58 -6.69
C PHE A 376 -3.53 -17.34 -7.10
N TYR A 377 -3.43 -18.15 -8.14
CA TYR A 377 -4.54 -19.01 -8.55
C TYR A 377 -4.93 -19.97 -7.42
N ASP A 378 -6.26 -20.04 -7.14
CA ASP A 378 -6.84 -20.99 -6.19
C ASP A 378 -6.36 -20.82 -4.73
N GLN A 379 -6.05 -19.57 -4.33
CA GLN A 379 -5.66 -19.24 -2.97
C GLN A 379 -6.87 -19.27 -2.04
N GLN A 380 -7.07 -20.42 -1.37
CA GLN A 380 -8.25 -20.69 -0.55
C GLN A 380 -8.37 -19.83 0.71
N TYR A 381 -7.27 -19.26 1.19
CA TYR A 381 -7.19 -18.48 2.44
C TYR A 381 -7.06 -16.98 2.23
N LEU A 382 -6.84 -16.53 1.00
CA LEU A 382 -6.64 -15.12 0.69
C LEU A 382 -7.93 -14.32 0.98
N GLN A 383 -7.86 -13.42 1.97
CA GLN A 383 -9.00 -12.62 2.45
C GLN A 383 -8.94 -11.17 1.97
N SER A 384 -7.74 -10.62 1.89
CA SER A 384 -7.54 -9.21 1.57
C SER A 384 -6.39 -8.99 0.60
N VAL A 385 -6.63 -8.16 -0.41
CA VAL A 385 -5.62 -7.72 -1.37
C VAL A 385 -5.60 -6.20 -1.44
N VAL A 386 -4.42 -5.62 -1.28
CA VAL A 386 -4.17 -4.20 -1.53
C VAL A 386 -3.17 -4.07 -2.65
N VAL A 387 -3.58 -3.41 -3.73
CA VAL A 387 -2.73 -3.06 -4.88
C VAL A 387 -2.23 -1.63 -4.69
N GLY A 388 -0.91 -1.45 -4.70
CA GLY A 388 -0.23 -0.18 -4.50
C GLY A 388 -0.28 0.76 -5.71
N GLU A 389 0.29 1.94 -5.53
CA GLU A 389 0.21 3.02 -6.54
C GLU A 389 1.25 2.87 -7.68
N GLU A 390 2.22 1.97 -7.54
CA GLU A 390 3.22 1.70 -8.59
C GLU A 390 2.80 0.54 -9.53
N VAL A 391 1.65 -0.08 -9.26
CA VAL A 391 1.10 -1.16 -10.08
C VAL A 391 0.36 -0.58 -11.28
N VAL A 392 0.83 -0.90 -12.48
CA VAL A 392 0.21 -0.43 -13.74
C VAL A 392 -0.87 -1.39 -14.23
N SER A 393 -0.69 -2.70 -14.00
CA SER A 393 -1.66 -3.70 -14.47
C SER A 393 -1.76 -4.92 -13.58
N LEU A 394 -2.97 -5.50 -13.54
CA LEU A 394 -3.23 -6.83 -13.01
C LEU A 394 -3.42 -7.77 -14.21
N GLY A 395 -2.53 -8.75 -14.34
CA GLY A 395 -2.57 -9.73 -15.43
C GLY A 395 -3.75 -10.70 -15.34
N ASP A 396 -3.99 -11.45 -16.41
CA ASP A 396 -5.10 -12.41 -16.49
C ASP A 396 -5.04 -13.46 -15.36
N ARG A 397 -6.18 -13.84 -14.83
CA ARG A 397 -6.39 -14.93 -13.85
C ARG A 397 -5.70 -14.74 -12.49
N LEU A 398 -5.20 -13.56 -12.15
CA LEU A 398 -4.31 -13.34 -11.01
C LEU A 398 -4.88 -13.89 -9.69
N PHE A 399 -6.18 -13.69 -9.43
CA PHE A 399 -6.89 -14.16 -8.22
C PHE A 399 -8.01 -15.15 -8.52
N TRP A 400 -7.97 -15.83 -9.67
CA TRP A 400 -9.00 -16.82 -10.01
C TRP A 400 -9.05 -17.94 -8.97
N GLY A 401 -10.24 -18.23 -8.43
CA GLY A 401 -10.47 -19.27 -7.43
C GLY A 401 -10.15 -18.85 -5.99
N CYS A 402 -9.94 -17.57 -5.73
CA CYS A 402 -9.73 -17.07 -4.36
C CYS A 402 -11.08 -16.98 -3.63
N HIS A 403 -11.63 -18.12 -3.23
CA HIS A 403 -12.99 -18.22 -2.67
C HIS A 403 -13.18 -17.46 -1.35
N SER A 404 -12.12 -17.20 -0.58
CA SER A 404 -12.18 -16.45 0.69
C SER A 404 -11.91 -14.96 0.54
N LEU A 405 -11.56 -14.48 -0.66
CA LEU A 405 -11.23 -13.08 -0.90
C LEU A 405 -12.46 -12.20 -0.69
N SER A 406 -12.46 -11.41 0.38
CA SER A 406 -13.59 -10.56 0.79
C SER A 406 -13.42 -9.10 0.40
N THR A 407 -12.19 -8.60 0.39
CA THR A 407 -11.89 -7.19 0.13
C THR A 407 -10.74 -7.01 -0.86
N VAL A 408 -10.92 -6.09 -1.80
CA VAL A 408 -9.88 -5.71 -2.77
C VAL A 408 -9.80 -4.19 -2.88
N THR A 409 -8.59 -3.65 -2.70
CA THR A 409 -8.28 -2.25 -2.99
C THR A 409 -7.35 -2.18 -4.20
N ILE A 410 -7.74 -1.42 -5.23
CA ILE A 410 -6.99 -1.20 -6.47
C ILE A 410 -6.41 0.20 -6.45
N GLY A 411 -5.09 0.32 -6.57
CA GLY A 411 -4.36 1.60 -6.58
C GLY A 411 -4.73 2.51 -7.75
N GLY A 412 -4.53 3.81 -7.55
CA GLY A 412 -4.93 4.87 -8.51
C GLY A 412 -4.16 4.83 -9.84
N ALA A 413 -2.97 4.25 -9.87
CA ALA A 413 -2.15 4.14 -11.08
C ALA A 413 -2.46 2.92 -11.97
N VAL A 414 -3.28 1.96 -11.50
CA VAL A 414 -3.60 0.76 -12.31
C VAL A 414 -4.40 1.16 -13.53
N GLU A 415 -3.92 0.92 -14.73
CA GLU A 415 -4.57 1.24 -16.00
C GLU A 415 -5.38 0.07 -16.57
N PHE A 416 -5.04 -1.17 -16.20
CA PHE A 416 -5.62 -2.36 -16.77
C PHE A 416 -5.84 -3.48 -15.75
N ILE A 417 -7.04 -4.05 -15.73
CA ILE A 417 -7.37 -5.31 -15.05
C ILE A 417 -7.70 -6.35 -16.11
N GLY A 418 -6.93 -7.45 -16.12
CA GLY A 418 -7.05 -8.54 -17.08
C GLY A 418 -8.35 -9.34 -16.97
N ASN A 419 -8.45 -10.36 -17.80
CA ASN A 419 -9.60 -11.24 -17.83
C ASN A 419 -9.51 -12.33 -16.74
N TYR A 420 -10.65 -12.76 -16.22
CA TYR A 420 -10.77 -13.82 -15.20
C TYR A 420 -10.07 -13.49 -13.87
N VAL A 421 -9.70 -12.22 -13.62
CA VAL A 421 -8.90 -11.86 -12.42
C VAL A 421 -9.63 -12.24 -11.14
N PHE A 422 -10.95 -12.00 -11.05
CA PHE A 422 -11.77 -12.31 -9.87
C PHE A 422 -12.77 -13.45 -10.11
N LYS A 423 -12.50 -14.29 -11.12
CA LYS A 423 -13.37 -15.44 -11.36
C LYS A 423 -13.39 -16.37 -10.14
N GLU A 424 -14.60 -16.80 -9.75
CA GLU A 424 -14.83 -17.67 -8.57
C GLU A 424 -14.43 -17.02 -7.22
N CYS A 425 -14.28 -15.69 -7.13
CA CYS A 425 -14.11 -14.97 -5.87
C CYS A 425 -15.46 -14.77 -5.17
N THR A 426 -16.04 -15.89 -4.67
CA THR A 426 -17.43 -15.92 -4.18
C THR A 426 -17.65 -15.18 -2.85
N ALA A 427 -16.60 -14.92 -2.06
CA ALA A 427 -16.71 -14.16 -0.83
C ALA A 427 -16.49 -12.65 -1.02
N LEU A 428 -16.21 -12.18 -2.26
CA LEU A 428 -15.87 -10.78 -2.49
C LEU A 428 -17.10 -9.88 -2.32
N THR A 429 -17.05 -9.03 -1.29
CA THR A 429 -18.13 -8.14 -0.88
C THR A 429 -17.77 -6.66 -0.99
N GLU A 430 -16.49 -6.33 -1.01
CA GLU A 430 -16.03 -4.95 -1.06
C GLU A 430 -14.94 -4.76 -2.11
N VAL A 431 -15.11 -3.76 -2.97
CA VAL A 431 -14.13 -3.32 -3.96
C VAL A 431 -13.92 -1.83 -3.87
N VAL A 432 -12.65 -1.43 -3.76
CA VAL A 432 -12.23 -0.04 -3.72
C VAL A 432 -11.32 0.23 -4.92
N PHE A 433 -11.78 1.04 -5.87
CA PHE A 433 -10.93 1.64 -6.88
C PHE A 433 -10.47 3.00 -6.37
N ARG A 434 -9.21 3.15 -5.97
CA ARG A 434 -8.70 4.43 -5.48
C ARG A 434 -8.79 5.52 -6.55
N ASP A 435 -8.78 6.76 -6.09
CA ASP A 435 -8.80 7.94 -6.95
C ASP A 435 -7.66 7.89 -7.98
N GLY A 436 -7.99 8.21 -9.22
CA GLY A 436 -7.03 8.20 -10.32
C GLY A 436 -7.52 9.03 -11.50
N GLU A 437 -6.62 9.78 -12.12
CA GLU A 437 -6.94 10.69 -13.23
C GLU A 437 -7.23 9.96 -14.55
N LEU A 438 -6.59 8.78 -14.75
CA LEU A 438 -6.75 8.00 -15.96
C LEU A 438 -7.88 6.98 -15.83
N PRO A 439 -8.65 6.74 -16.91
CA PRO A 439 -9.63 5.67 -16.93
C PRO A 439 -8.99 4.29 -16.72
N LEU A 440 -9.67 3.42 -15.97
CA LEU A 440 -9.28 2.04 -15.74
C LEU A 440 -10.00 1.12 -16.71
N TYR A 441 -9.25 0.35 -17.51
CA TYR A 441 -9.83 -0.72 -18.30
C TYR A 441 -10.08 -1.96 -17.46
N VAL A 442 -11.30 -2.49 -17.55
CA VAL A 442 -11.74 -3.68 -16.79
C VAL A 442 -12.08 -4.83 -17.73
N GLY A 443 -11.44 -5.99 -17.51
CA GLY A 443 -11.68 -7.20 -18.27
C GLY A 443 -12.99 -7.93 -17.90
N TYR A 444 -13.09 -9.22 -18.18
CA TYR A 444 -14.30 -10.05 -18.01
C TYR A 444 -13.95 -11.44 -17.43
N ASN A 445 -14.96 -12.16 -16.90
CA ASN A 445 -14.80 -13.53 -16.42
C ASN A 445 -15.02 -14.59 -17.49
N LYS A 446 -15.88 -14.32 -18.48
CA LYS A 446 -16.13 -15.28 -19.56
C LYS A 446 -16.62 -14.60 -20.81
N PHE A 447 -16.04 -14.95 -21.93
CA PHE A 447 -16.54 -14.59 -23.26
C PHE A 447 -17.55 -15.64 -23.75
N SER A 448 -18.69 -15.20 -24.26
CA SER A 448 -19.74 -16.07 -24.80
C SER A 448 -20.22 -15.59 -26.17
N PRO A 449 -19.81 -16.21 -27.31
CA PRO A 449 -20.22 -15.78 -28.64
C PRO A 449 -21.71 -16.03 -28.94
N ASN A 450 -22.36 -16.98 -28.25
CA ASN A 450 -23.74 -17.37 -28.48
C ASN A 450 -24.74 -16.99 -27.38
N GLY A 451 -24.29 -16.20 -26.38
CA GLY A 451 -25.11 -15.80 -25.25
C GLY A 451 -24.58 -14.54 -24.58
N ILE A 452 -24.98 -14.31 -23.32
CA ILE A 452 -24.41 -13.25 -22.50
C ILE A 452 -23.15 -13.80 -21.85
N GLY A 453 -22.02 -13.12 -22.00
CA GLY A 453 -20.78 -13.42 -21.29
C GLY A 453 -20.88 -13.09 -19.81
N GLU A 454 -19.84 -13.38 -19.06
CA GLU A 454 -19.77 -13.13 -17.62
C GLU A 454 -18.85 -11.94 -17.34
N PRO A 455 -19.35 -10.85 -16.72
CA PRO A 455 -18.52 -9.71 -16.35
C PRO A 455 -17.56 -10.06 -15.22
N LEU A 456 -16.56 -9.19 -14.99
CA LEU A 456 -15.43 -9.48 -14.09
C LEU A 456 -15.84 -9.86 -12.66
N PHE A 457 -16.92 -9.29 -12.15
CA PHE A 457 -17.44 -9.57 -10.78
C PHE A 457 -18.67 -10.45 -10.76
N SER A 458 -18.95 -11.23 -11.84
CA SER A 458 -20.17 -12.06 -11.93
C SER A 458 -20.32 -13.08 -10.79
N ASP A 459 -19.21 -13.59 -10.29
CA ASP A 459 -19.19 -14.61 -9.23
C ASP A 459 -19.14 -14.02 -7.82
N SER A 460 -19.06 -12.68 -7.72
CA SER A 460 -18.93 -11.94 -6.47
C SER A 460 -20.28 -11.48 -5.95
N HIS A 461 -20.40 -11.26 -4.64
CA HIS A 461 -21.58 -10.75 -3.95
C HIS A 461 -21.28 -9.37 -3.37
N LEU A 462 -21.08 -8.37 -4.24
CA LEU A 462 -20.66 -7.04 -3.81
C LEU A 462 -21.76 -6.35 -2.99
N HIS A 463 -21.39 -5.83 -1.82
CA HIS A 463 -22.22 -4.99 -0.95
C HIS A 463 -21.77 -3.53 -1.00
N SER A 464 -20.47 -3.29 -1.13
CA SER A 464 -19.85 -1.98 -1.09
C SER A 464 -18.90 -1.77 -2.27
N LEU A 465 -18.98 -0.58 -2.88
CA LEU A 465 -18.12 -0.16 -3.97
C LEU A 465 -17.68 1.30 -3.75
N TYR A 466 -16.38 1.53 -3.77
CA TYR A 466 -15.82 2.86 -3.95
C TYR A 466 -15.29 2.99 -5.38
N LEU A 467 -15.86 3.92 -6.13
CA LEU A 467 -15.52 4.22 -7.52
C LEU A 467 -14.70 5.51 -7.58
N GLY A 468 -13.38 5.38 -7.53
CA GLY A 468 -12.43 6.50 -7.49
C GLY A 468 -12.04 7.04 -8.86
N ARG A 469 -12.53 6.45 -9.97
CA ARG A 469 -12.22 6.89 -11.33
C ARG A 469 -13.16 6.27 -12.36
N THR A 470 -13.11 6.81 -13.56
CA THR A 470 -13.89 6.30 -14.71
C THR A 470 -13.44 4.89 -15.08
N LEU A 471 -14.39 3.98 -15.23
CA LEU A 471 -14.13 2.64 -15.76
C LEU A 471 -14.46 2.56 -17.26
N THR A 472 -13.61 1.87 -18.00
CA THR A 472 -13.82 1.49 -19.39
C THR A 472 -13.82 -0.03 -19.52
N TYR A 473 -14.70 -0.58 -20.34
CA TYR A 473 -14.85 -2.02 -20.53
C TYR A 473 -15.51 -2.32 -21.86
N ASN A 474 -15.47 -3.57 -22.25
CA ASN A 474 -16.13 -4.03 -23.47
C ASN A 474 -17.65 -4.01 -23.30
N MET A 475 -18.32 -3.07 -23.95
CA MET A 475 -19.78 -2.90 -23.90
C MET A 475 -20.46 -3.82 -24.91
N SER A 476 -20.30 -5.11 -24.74
CA SER A 476 -20.89 -6.11 -25.60
C SER A 476 -21.54 -7.20 -24.77
N ARG A 477 -22.70 -7.64 -25.20
CA ARG A 477 -23.38 -8.79 -24.60
C ARG A 477 -22.47 -10.03 -24.50
N PHE A 478 -21.47 -10.17 -25.38
CA PHE A 478 -20.52 -11.28 -25.36
C PHE A 478 -19.55 -11.26 -24.17
N TYR A 479 -19.36 -10.10 -23.52
CA TYR A 479 -18.47 -9.91 -22.37
C TYR A 479 -19.21 -9.64 -21.06
N GLY A 480 -20.58 -9.69 -21.08
CA GLY A 480 -21.38 -9.59 -19.86
C GLY A 480 -21.86 -8.18 -19.51
N LEU A 481 -21.91 -7.25 -20.47
CA LEU A 481 -22.43 -5.89 -20.42
C LEU A 481 -21.57 -4.93 -19.60
N SER A 482 -21.48 -5.05 -18.29
CA SER A 482 -20.68 -4.15 -17.42
C SER A 482 -20.04 -4.92 -16.27
N PRO A 483 -18.99 -4.39 -15.63
CA PRO A 483 -18.31 -5.07 -14.52
C PRO A 483 -19.24 -5.44 -13.35
N PHE A 484 -20.24 -4.58 -13.05
CA PHE A 484 -21.17 -4.74 -11.93
C PHE A 484 -22.56 -5.23 -12.34
N TYR A 485 -22.68 -5.78 -13.54
CA TYR A 485 -23.94 -6.35 -14.04
C TYR A 485 -24.52 -7.39 -13.08
N GLN A 486 -25.79 -7.18 -12.66
CA GLN A 486 -26.51 -8.07 -11.74
C GLN A 486 -25.92 -8.21 -10.33
N GLN A 487 -25.19 -7.23 -9.84
CA GLN A 487 -24.80 -7.17 -8.43
C GLN A 487 -26.02 -6.80 -7.57
N THR A 488 -26.90 -7.80 -7.33
CA THR A 488 -28.19 -7.60 -6.67
C THR A 488 -28.09 -7.25 -5.18
N GLU A 489 -26.93 -7.47 -4.56
CA GLU A 489 -26.63 -7.18 -3.16
C GLU A 489 -25.88 -5.85 -2.97
N LEU A 490 -25.47 -5.18 -4.06
CA LEU A 490 -24.75 -3.91 -4.00
C LEU A 490 -25.65 -2.80 -3.47
N SER A 491 -25.48 -2.47 -2.21
CA SER A 491 -26.30 -1.50 -1.48
C SER A 491 -25.63 -0.14 -1.26
N SER A 492 -24.30 -0.11 -1.28
CA SER A 492 -23.50 1.09 -1.04
C SER A 492 -22.54 1.37 -2.20
N VAL A 493 -22.70 2.53 -2.83
CA VAL A 493 -21.80 3.00 -3.89
C VAL A 493 -21.38 4.44 -3.59
N THR A 494 -20.08 4.65 -3.49
CA THR A 494 -19.48 5.98 -3.41
C THR A 494 -18.80 6.30 -4.74
N VAL A 495 -19.18 7.42 -5.35
CA VAL A 495 -18.58 7.93 -6.59
C VAL A 495 -17.71 9.13 -6.25
N SER A 496 -16.43 9.07 -6.57
CA SER A 496 -15.44 10.12 -6.30
C SER A 496 -15.48 11.25 -7.33
N ASP A 497 -14.94 12.40 -6.96
CA ASP A 497 -14.77 13.55 -7.86
C ASP A 497 -13.77 13.31 -9.03
N TYR A 498 -13.05 12.21 -9.04
CA TYR A 498 -12.21 11.77 -10.15
C TYR A 498 -12.97 11.00 -11.24
N VAL A 499 -14.25 10.65 -10.98
CA VAL A 499 -15.10 10.00 -11.98
C VAL A 499 -15.67 11.05 -12.92
N MET A 500 -15.36 10.93 -14.22
CA MET A 500 -15.83 11.83 -15.27
C MET A 500 -17.07 11.31 -16.01
N GLN A 501 -17.26 9.99 -16.00
CA GLN A 501 -18.34 9.31 -16.69
C GLN A 501 -18.78 8.06 -15.97
N LEU A 502 -20.08 7.84 -15.88
CA LEU A 502 -20.69 6.56 -15.56
C LEU A 502 -21.04 5.86 -16.88
N SER A 503 -20.26 4.84 -17.24
CA SER A 503 -20.35 4.16 -18.52
C SER A 503 -21.63 3.32 -18.66
N GLN A 504 -21.95 2.93 -19.87
CA GLN A 504 -23.17 2.19 -20.20
C GLN A 504 -23.33 0.92 -19.36
N ASN A 505 -24.54 0.68 -18.83
CA ASN A 505 -24.90 -0.46 -17.99
C ASN A 505 -24.16 -0.58 -16.64
N ILE A 506 -23.44 0.45 -16.18
CA ILE A 506 -22.52 0.34 -15.04
C ILE A 506 -23.15 -0.33 -13.80
N PHE A 507 -24.39 0.04 -13.45
CA PHE A 507 -25.15 -0.52 -12.31
C PHE A 507 -26.41 -1.29 -12.77
N TYR A 508 -26.37 -1.90 -13.94
CA TYR A 508 -27.49 -2.65 -14.48
C TYR A 508 -27.90 -3.78 -13.52
N ASN A 509 -29.18 -3.78 -13.05
CA ASN A 509 -29.75 -4.72 -12.07
C ASN A 509 -29.05 -4.72 -10.68
N CYS A 510 -28.46 -3.60 -10.25
CA CYS A 510 -28.04 -3.42 -8.87
C CYS A 510 -29.27 -3.08 -8.01
N SER A 511 -30.11 -4.11 -7.76
CA SER A 511 -31.43 -3.91 -7.19
C SER A 511 -31.45 -3.52 -5.71
N ALA A 512 -30.37 -3.74 -4.95
CA ALA A 512 -30.26 -3.36 -3.55
C ALA A 512 -29.79 -1.90 -3.34
N LEU A 513 -29.33 -1.20 -4.38
CA LEU A 513 -28.84 0.18 -4.27
C LEU A 513 -29.98 1.11 -3.85
N THR A 514 -29.85 1.78 -2.68
CA THR A 514 -30.92 2.60 -2.10
C THR A 514 -30.70 4.10 -2.28
N GLU A 515 -29.46 4.53 -2.30
CA GLU A 515 -29.10 5.94 -2.49
C GLU A 515 -27.84 6.07 -3.36
N LEU A 516 -27.74 7.17 -4.09
CA LEU A 516 -26.58 7.47 -4.91
C LEU A 516 -26.36 8.98 -5.00
N VAL A 517 -25.13 9.36 -4.77
CA VAL A 517 -24.63 10.72 -4.96
C VAL A 517 -23.73 10.76 -6.18
N ILE A 518 -24.07 11.55 -7.18
CA ILE A 518 -23.29 11.77 -8.39
C ILE A 518 -22.55 13.11 -8.25
N PRO A 519 -21.23 13.11 -8.16
CA PRO A 519 -20.43 14.32 -7.98
C PRO A 519 -20.47 15.26 -9.19
N GLY A 520 -20.10 16.51 -8.98
CA GLY A 520 -20.07 17.55 -10.01
C GLY A 520 -19.11 17.29 -11.17
N SER A 521 -18.12 16.45 -11.00
CA SER A 521 -17.14 16.02 -12.01
C SER A 521 -17.75 15.14 -13.11
N VAL A 522 -18.75 14.32 -12.78
CA VAL A 522 -19.37 13.41 -13.75
C VAL A 522 -20.10 14.22 -14.83
N SER A 523 -19.62 14.19 -16.06
CA SER A 523 -20.22 14.92 -17.19
C SER A 523 -21.20 14.07 -18.02
N VAL A 524 -21.11 12.75 -17.92
CA VAL A 524 -21.95 11.82 -18.68
C VAL A 524 -22.42 10.67 -17.79
N ILE A 525 -23.72 10.37 -17.83
CA ILE A 525 -24.30 9.11 -17.38
C ILE A 525 -24.89 8.43 -18.61
N ASP A 526 -24.29 7.31 -18.98
CA ASP A 526 -24.56 6.65 -20.25
C ASP A 526 -25.82 5.76 -20.21
N ASN A 527 -26.18 5.16 -21.35
CA ASN A 527 -27.39 4.38 -21.51
C ASN A 527 -27.49 3.20 -20.50
N ALA A 528 -28.68 2.97 -20.01
CA ALA A 528 -29.01 1.87 -19.09
C ALA A 528 -28.15 1.80 -17.82
N ALA A 529 -27.50 2.91 -17.42
CA ALA A 529 -26.62 2.93 -16.26
C ALA A 529 -27.32 2.46 -14.96
N PHE A 530 -28.63 2.71 -14.84
CA PHE A 530 -29.44 2.36 -13.65
C PHE A 530 -30.62 1.44 -13.95
N LEU A 531 -30.60 0.79 -15.12
CA LEU A 531 -31.68 -0.13 -15.48
C LEU A 531 -31.78 -1.27 -14.44
N GLY A 532 -32.94 -1.43 -13.82
CA GLY A 532 -33.18 -2.43 -12.78
C GLY A 532 -32.69 -2.07 -11.38
N CYS A 533 -32.29 -0.81 -11.11
CA CYS A 533 -32.00 -0.31 -9.76
C CYS A 533 -33.31 -0.03 -9.01
N THR A 534 -34.10 -1.06 -8.73
CA THR A 534 -35.48 -0.97 -8.25
C THR A 534 -35.63 -0.45 -6.83
N SER A 535 -34.58 -0.42 -6.03
CA SER A 535 -34.57 0.10 -4.65
C SER A 535 -33.99 1.52 -4.52
N LEU A 536 -33.52 2.15 -5.61
CA LEU A 536 -32.91 3.48 -5.56
C LEU A 536 -33.96 4.56 -5.24
N LYS A 537 -33.95 5.03 -3.98
CA LYS A 537 -34.93 5.98 -3.43
C LYS A 537 -34.42 7.42 -3.39
N LYS A 538 -33.14 7.59 -3.17
CA LYS A 538 -32.52 8.91 -3.08
C LYS A 538 -31.46 9.07 -4.16
N LEU A 539 -31.61 10.14 -4.96
CA LEU A 539 -30.66 10.51 -5.99
C LEU A 539 -30.22 11.96 -5.79
N GLU A 540 -28.93 12.17 -5.68
CA GLU A 540 -28.32 13.49 -5.60
C GLU A 540 -27.39 13.71 -6.79
N LEU A 541 -27.77 14.63 -7.68
CA LEU A 541 -26.91 15.14 -8.75
C LEU A 541 -26.27 16.43 -8.25
N LYS A 542 -25.05 16.35 -7.69
CA LYS A 542 -24.40 17.50 -7.05
C LYS A 542 -24.24 18.69 -7.99
N ASP A 543 -24.07 19.85 -7.40
CA ASP A 543 -23.80 21.09 -8.10
C ASP A 543 -22.59 20.93 -9.05
N GLY A 544 -22.72 21.47 -10.26
CA GLY A 544 -21.70 21.42 -11.28
C GLY A 544 -21.96 22.45 -12.36
N ARG A 545 -20.91 23.15 -12.80
CA ARG A 545 -21.00 24.21 -13.82
C ARG A 545 -21.29 23.65 -15.22
N ALA A 546 -20.76 22.46 -15.52
CA ALA A 546 -21.00 21.80 -16.80
C ALA A 546 -22.36 21.07 -16.79
N PRO A 547 -23.10 21.08 -17.89
CA PRO A 547 -24.29 20.27 -18.04
C PRO A 547 -24.00 18.79 -17.91
N LEU A 548 -24.92 18.03 -17.31
CA LEU A 548 -24.86 16.58 -17.20
C LEU A 548 -25.59 15.96 -18.40
N SER A 549 -24.86 15.20 -19.22
CA SER A 549 -25.44 14.44 -20.30
C SER A 549 -26.05 13.13 -19.77
N LEU A 550 -27.30 12.87 -20.06
CA LEU A 550 -28.05 11.69 -19.63
C LEU A 550 -28.45 10.82 -20.83
N GLY A 551 -28.15 9.53 -20.73
CA GLY A 551 -28.63 8.50 -21.64
C GLY A 551 -30.09 8.10 -21.35
N TYR A 552 -30.47 6.93 -21.87
CA TYR A 552 -31.81 6.33 -21.74
C TYR A 552 -31.70 4.82 -21.45
N ASN A 553 -32.78 4.19 -20.96
CA ASN A 553 -32.76 2.78 -20.62
C ASN A 553 -33.06 1.87 -21.83
N LEU A 554 -34.09 2.20 -22.59
CA LEU A 554 -34.55 1.40 -23.71
C LEU A 554 -34.92 2.31 -24.86
N PHE A 555 -34.42 1.99 -26.03
CA PHE A 555 -34.82 2.58 -27.29
C PHE A 555 -35.67 1.60 -28.09
N SER A 556 -36.83 2.06 -28.57
CA SER A 556 -37.63 1.32 -29.53
C SER A 556 -38.38 2.33 -30.44
N GLU A 557 -38.72 1.89 -31.65
CA GLU A 557 -39.50 2.74 -32.57
C GLU A 557 -40.90 3.07 -32.06
N MET A 558 -41.40 2.32 -31.08
CA MET A 558 -42.74 2.48 -30.53
C MET A 558 -42.80 3.03 -29.12
N GLU A 559 -41.81 2.67 -28.23
CA GLU A 559 -41.79 3.11 -26.85
C GLU A 559 -40.38 3.03 -26.31
N GLY A 560 -39.84 4.15 -25.89
CA GLY A 560 -38.57 4.25 -25.16
C GLY A 560 -38.80 4.31 -23.64
N ARG A 561 -37.74 4.16 -22.89
CA ARG A 561 -37.73 4.32 -21.42
C ARG A 561 -36.62 5.28 -21.00
N THR A 562 -36.94 6.19 -20.13
CA THR A 562 -35.98 7.12 -19.55
C THR A 562 -34.99 6.41 -18.65
N LEU A 563 -33.84 7.05 -18.40
CA LEU A 563 -32.72 6.46 -17.65
C LEU A 563 -33.14 6.01 -16.23
N PHE A 564 -34.06 6.73 -15.56
CA PHE A 564 -34.52 6.42 -14.20
C PHE A 564 -35.89 5.76 -14.14
N HIS A 565 -36.44 5.30 -15.28
CA HIS A 565 -37.79 4.75 -15.37
C HIS A 565 -38.09 3.61 -14.37
N ASP A 566 -37.13 2.70 -14.20
CA ASP A 566 -37.27 1.50 -13.38
C ASP A 566 -36.82 1.69 -11.92
N THR A 567 -36.46 2.92 -11.54
CA THR A 567 -36.01 3.23 -10.19
C THR A 567 -37.18 3.59 -9.26
N ALA A 568 -36.92 3.51 -7.94
CA ALA A 568 -37.86 3.90 -6.91
C ALA A 568 -37.59 5.30 -6.35
N VAL A 569 -36.97 6.19 -7.11
CA VAL A 569 -36.54 7.51 -6.61
C VAL A 569 -37.73 8.29 -6.04
N GLU A 570 -37.64 8.57 -4.74
CA GLU A 570 -38.59 9.34 -3.95
C GLU A 570 -38.11 10.78 -3.76
N THR A 571 -36.80 10.98 -3.62
CA THR A 571 -36.18 12.29 -3.43
C THR A 571 -35.08 12.53 -4.46
N LEU A 572 -35.10 13.70 -5.07
CA LEU A 572 -34.12 14.13 -6.08
C LEU A 572 -33.55 15.50 -5.71
N TYR A 573 -32.21 15.58 -5.64
CA TYR A 573 -31.50 16.86 -5.70
C TYR A 573 -30.91 17.02 -7.11
N LEU A 574 -31.25 18.14 -7.79
CA LEU A 574 -30.80 18.48 -9.12
C LEU A 574 -29.90 19.72 -9.07
N GLY A 575 -28.59 19.52 -9.00
CA GLY A 575 -27.60 20.59 -8.80
C GLY A 575 -27.04 21.21 -10.08
N ARG A 576 -27.42 20.77 -11.28
CA ARG A 576 -26.88 21.28 -12.55
C ARG A 576 -27.80 21.08 -13.74
N ASN A 577 -27.54 21.82 -14.82
CA ASN A 577 -28.29 21.68 -16.08
C ASN A 577 -28.13 20.28 -16.67
N LEU A 578 -29.16 19.82 -17.37
CA LEU A 578 -29.20 18.52 -18.04
C LEU A 578 -29.17 18.68 -19.54
N GLN A 579 -28.51 17.72 -20.21
CA GLN A 579 -28.57 17.48 -21.66
C GLN A 579 -29.09 16.06 -21.90
N PHE A 580 -30.06 15.87 -22.77
CA PHE A 580 -30.64 14.58 -23.10
C PHE A 580 -31.38 14.62 -24.44
N LEU A 581 -31.64 13.46 -25.01
CA LEU A 581 -32.46 13.33 -26.20
C LEU A 581 -33.93 13.41 -25.85
N LEU A 582 -34.70 14.22 -26.58
CA LEU A 582 -36.14 14.32 -26.45
C LEU A 582 -36.81 13.51 -27.56
N GLY A 583 -37.83 12.73 -27.21
CA GLY A 583 -38.61 11.91 -28.15
C GLY A 583 -39.28 10.76 -27.41
N GLU A 584 -40.44 10.31 -27.87
CA GLU A 584 -41.10 9.16 -27.27
C GLU A 584 -40.29 7.89 -27.42
N GLU A 585 -39.51 7.78 -28.49
CA GLU A 585 -38.55 6.71 -28.74
C GLU A 585 -37.45 6.61 -27.63
N TYR A 586 -37.10 7.72 -26.95
CA TYR A 586 -36.17 7.75 -25.82
C TYR A 586 -36.86 7.75 -24.46
N GLY A 587 -38.22 7.64 -24.44
CA GLY A 587 -39.02 7.65 -23.21
C GLY A 587 -39.40 9.05 -22.70
N GLY A 588 -39.04 10.10 -23.41
CA GLY A 588 -39.27 11.48 -23.04
C GLY A 588 -38.15 12.08 -22.18
N ALA A 589 -38.49 13.05 -21.33
CA ALA A 589 -37.50 13.68 -20.46
C ALA A 589 -37.09 12.76 -19.29
N PRO A 590 -35.84 12.87 -18.79
CA PRO A 590 -35.22 11.89 -17.88
C PRO A 590 -35.99 11.55 -16.62
N PHE A 591 -36.70 12.53 -16.04
CA PHE A 591 -37.49 12.35 -14.81
C PHE A 591 -39.00 12.36 -15.08
N SER A 592 -39.41 12.25 -16.34
CA SER A 592 -40.82 12.12 -16.67
C SER A 592 -41.37 10.72 -16.27
N ARG A 593 -42.67 10.65 -15.95
CA ARG A 593 -43.35 9.40 -15.60
C ARG A 593 -42.80 8.67 -14.34
N MET A 594 -42.10 9.41 -13.46
CA MET A 594 -41.56 8.87 -12.21
C MET A 594 -42.67 8.62 -11.20
N LYS A 595 -43.05 7.34 -11.02
CA LYS A 595 -44.20 6.94 -10.20
C LYS A 595 -44.02 7.06 -8.70
N LYS A 596 -42.78 7.24 -8.21
CA LYS A 596 -42.41 7.28 -6.80
C LYS A 596 -41.83 8.63 -6.35
N LEU A 597 -41.49 9.52 -7.28
CA LEU A 597 -40.86 10.80 -6.99
C LEU A 597 -41.81 11.73 -6.20
N ARG A 598 -41.44 12.03 -4.95
CA ARG A 598 -42.21 12.84 -4.00
C ARG A 598 -41.69 14.25 -3.82
N SER A 599 -40.34 14.36 -3.83
CA SER A 599 -39.70 15.65 -3.55
C SER A 599 -38.56 15.91 -4.49
N VAL A 600 -38.49 17.12 -5.02
CA VAL A 600 -37.39 17.61 -5.84
C VAL A 600 -36.88 18.93 -5.28
N GLU A 601 -35.57 19.02 -5.14
CA GLU A 601 -34.86 20.25 -4.85
C GLU A 601 -33.90 20.57 -5.98
N VAL A 602 -34.04 21.77 -6.56
CA VAL A 602 -33.18 22.26 -7.63
C VAL A 602 -32.11 23.16 -7.03
N GLY A 603 -30.86 22.87 -7.29
CA GLY A 603 -29.70 23.61 -6.79
C GLY A 603 -29.46 24.94 -7.48
N ASP A 604 -28.50 25.67 -6.96
CA ASP A 604 -28.23 27.04 -7.35
C ASP A 604 -27.36 27.21 -8.62
N GLU A 605 -26.85 26.11 -9.19
CA GLU A 605 -26.13 26.13 -10.48
C GLU A 605 -27.05 25.80 -11.68
N VAL A 606 -28.29 25.40 -11.42
CA VAL A 606 -29.28 25.10 -12.48
C VAL A 606 -29.88 26.40 -13.01
N ARG A 607 -29.80 26.59 -14.31
CA ARG A 607 -30.40 27.76 -15.01
C ARG A 607 -31.70 27.45 -15.73
N VAL A 608 -31.85 26.20 -16.18
CA VAL A 608 -33.02 25.81 -16.97
C VAL A 608 -33.58 24.49 -16.46
N ILE A 609 -34.90 24.49 -16.19
CA ILE A 609 -35.69 23.28 -16.04
C ILE A 609 -36.32 23.03 -17.42
N PRO A 610 -35.91 21.97 -18.16
CA PRO A 610 -36.36 21.73 -19.53
C PRO A 610 -37.83 21.40 -19.67
N ASP A 611 -38.36 21.44 -20.89
CA ASP A 611 -39.70 20.99 -21.24
C ASP A 611 -39.92 19.53 -20.80
N ASP A 612 -41.11 19.20 -20.35
CA ASP A 612 -41.56 17.85 -19.95
C ASP A 612 -40.74 17.19 -18.81
N LEU A 613 -39.78 17.89 -18.15
CA LEU A 613 -38.77 17.25 -17.26
C LEU A 613 -39.40 16.38 -16.18
N PHE A 614 -40.46 16.84 -15.51
CA PHE A 614 -41.18 16.12 -14.45
C PHE A 614 -42.64 15.77 -14.86
N LYS A 615 -42.90 15.73 -16.16
CA LYS A 615 -44.23 15.40 -16.68
C LYS A 615 -44.69 14.01 -16.21
N ASN A 616 -45.95 13.95 -15.76
CA ASN A 616 -46.58 12.71 -15.28
C ASN A 616 -45.86 12.08 -14.06
N CYS A 617 -45.45 12.90 -13.08
CA CYS A 617 -45.00 12.46 -11.77
C CYS A 617 -46.18 12.54 -10.76
N PRO A 618 -47.05 11.52 -10.70
CA PRO A 618 -48.36 11.66 -10.05
C PRO A 618 -48.28 11.84 -8.52
N VAL A 619 -47.19 11.40 -7.88
CA VAL A 619 -46.99 11.48 -6.43
C VAL A 619 -46.02 12.58 -6.00
N LEU A 620 -45.60 13.47 -6.91
CA LEU A 620 -44.73 14.61 -6.59
C LEU A 620 -45.52 15.59 -5.69
N GLU A 621 -45.07 15.78 -4.46
CA GLU A 621 -45.69 16.57 -3.40
C GLU A 621 -45.03 17.94 -3.22
N SER A 622 -43.69 17.97 -3.30
CA SER A 622 -42.90 19.18 -3.01
C SER A 622 -41.88 19.47 -4.10
N PHE A 623 -41.76 20.72 -4.48
CA PHE A 623 -40.77 21.19 -5.45
C PHE A 623 -40.13 22.49 -5.04
N VAL A 624 -38.80 22.54 -4.96
CA VAL A 624 -38.02 23.73 -4.64
C VAL A 624 -37.20 24.14 -5.86
N VAL A 625 -37.39 25.36 -6.32
CA VAL A 625 -36.67 25.96 -7.45
C VAL A 625 -35.48 26.77 -6.92
N GLY A 626 -34.28 26.46 -7.33
CA GLY A 626 -33.04 27.14 -6.94
C GLY A 626 -32.98 28.58 -7.44
N LYS A 627 -32.20 29.42 -6.77
CA LYS A 627 -32.15 30.88 -7.01
C LYS A 627 -31.64 31.26 -8.42
N ALA A 628 -30.80 30.43 -9.06
CA ALA A 628 -30.23 30.74 -10.38
C ALA A 628 -31.10 30.29 -11.56
N VAL A 629 -32.20 29.57 -11.33
CA VAL A 629 -33.06 29.09 -12.42
C VAL A 629 -33.70 30.31 -13.13
N GLU A 630 -33.44 30.46 -14.42
CA GLU A 630 -33.92 31.53 -15.27
C GLU A 630 -35.21 31.16 -16.04
N THR A 631 -35.35 29.85 -16.35
CA THR A 631 -36.49 29.37 -17.15
C THR A 631 -37.00 28.01 -16.66
N ILE A 632 -38.34 27.87 -16.57
CA ILE A 632 -39.03 26.59 -16.45
C ILE A 632 -39.79 26.36 -17.77
N GLY A 633 -39.47 25.26 -18.44
CA GLY A 633 -40.00 24.91 -19.75
C GLY A 633 -41.46 24.51 -19.74
N ASN A 634 -41.98 24.29 -20.96
CA ASN A 634 -43.39 23.90 -21.14
C ASN A 634 -43.69 22.52 -20.60
N ARG A 635 -44.87 22.30 -20.04
CA ARG A 635 -45.38 21.03 -19.53
C ARG A 635 -44.46 20.41 -18.46
N ALA A 636 -43.52 21.17 -17.88
CA ALA A 636 -42.55 20.64 -16.92
C ALA A 636 -43.22 19.89 -15.75
N PHE A 637 -44.46 20.31 -15.34
CA PHE A 637 -45.21 19.70 -14.24
C PHE A 637 -46.57 19.14 -14.69
N GLN A 638 -46.79 18.95 -16.00
CA GLN A 638 -48.03 18.39 -16.50
C GLN A 638 -48.30 17.01 -15.89
N GLY A 639 -49.50 16.82 -15.31
CA GLY A 639 -49.88 15.53 -14.71
C GLY A 639 -49.23 15.24 -13.34
N CYS A 640 -48.65 16.23 -12.66
CA CYS A 640 -48.22 16.13 -11.25
C CYS A 640 -49.38 16.40 -10.31
N GLY A 641 -50.32 15.45 -10.23
CA GLY A 641 -51.59 15.60 -9.52
C GLY A 641 -51.55 15.75 -8.00
N ASN A 642 -50.38 15.61 -7.37
CA ASN A 642 -50.19 15.75 -5.92
C ASN A 642 -49.27 16.93 -5.54
N LEU A 643 -48.77 17.73 -6.49
CA LEU A 643 -47.88 18.82 -6.21
C LEU A 643 -48.62 19.94 -5.40
N SER A 644 -48.42 19.92 -4.09
CA SER A 644 -49.08 20.81 -3.15
C SER A 644 -48.20 21.92 -2.60
N ARG A 645 -46.88 21.71 -2.54
CA ARG A 645 -45.91 22.69 -2.04
C ARG A 645 -44.92 23.09 -3.14
N LEU A 646 -44.85 24.42 -3.39
CA LEU A 646 -43.95 25.00 -4.39
C LEU A 646 -43.15 26.14 -3.76
N VAL A 647 -41.85 26.11 -3.91
CA VAL A 647 -40.95 27.14 -3.38
C VAL A 647 -40.08 27.66 -4.52
N PHE A 648 -40.18 28.96 -4.79
CA PHE A 648 -39.22 29.69 -5.62
C PHE A 648 -38.26 30.42 -4.71
N ARG A 649 -37.02 29.95 -4.55
CA ARG A 649 -36.04 30.63 -3.70
C ARG A 649 -35.78 32.06 -4.15
N ASP A 650 -35.37 32.90 -3.21
CA ASP A 650 -35.00 34.28 -3.47
C ASP A 650 -33.94 34.36 -4.57
N GLY A 651 -34.17 35.25 -5.55
CA GLY A 651 -33.29 35.38 -6.70
C GLY A 651 -33.40 36.78 -7.31
N GLU A 652 -32.27 37.27 -7.85
CA GLU A 652 -32.17 38.63 -8.39
C GLU A 652 -32.87 38.80 -9.76
N LYS A 653 -33.02 37.69 -10.52
CA LYS A 653 -33.57 37.71 -11.86
C LYS A 653 -35.02 37.21 -11.88
N PRO A 654 -35.91 37.79 -12.67
CA PRO A 654 -37.23 37.23 -12.91
C PRO A 654 -37.17 35.84 -13.51
N LEU A 655 -38.04 34.93 -13.06
CA LEU A 655 -38.18 33.57 -13.55
C LEU A 655 -39.18 33.50 -14.71
N LEU A 656 -38.73 33.06 -15.87
CA LEU A 656 -39.58 32.82 -17.03
C LEU A 656 -40.29 31.46 -16.91
N LEU A 657 -41.59 31.46 -16.94
CA LEU A 657 -42.43 30.25 -16.90
C LEU A 657 -43.02 29.94 -18.27
N GLY A 658 -42.95 28.67 -18.67
CA GLY A 658 -43.66 28.13 -19.80
C GLY A 658 -45.16 27.94 -19.54
N TYR A 659 -45.81 27.10 -20.31
CA TYR A 659 -47.23 26.76 -20.21
C TYR A 659 -47.45 25.24 -20.24
N ASN A 660 -48.67 24.81 -19.84
CA ASN A 660 -49.00 23.38 -19.84
C ASN A 660 -49.57 22.95 -21.19
N VAL A 661 -50.60 23.67 -21.68
CA VAL A 661 -51.22 23.42 -22.97
C VAL A 661 -51.45 24.73 -23.72
N HIS A 662 -51.11 24.77 -25.01
CA HIS A 662 -51.44 25.84 -25.90
C HIS A 662 -52.70 25.51 -26.71
N GLU A 663 -53.74 26.31 -26.62
CA GLU A 663 -55.02 26.11 -27.30
C GLU A 663 -55.37 27.31 -28.19
N PRO A 664 -55.06 27.27 -29.50
CA PRO A 664 -55.26 28.44 -30.39
C PRO A 664 -56.74 28.83 -30.61
N SER A 665 -57.67 27.93 -30.34
CA SER A 665 -59.12 28.15 -30.51
C SER A 665 -59.94 28.21 -29.22
N GLY A 666 -59.31 28.09 -28.05
CA GLY A 666 -59.95 28.05 -26.77
C GLY A 666 -59.06 28.49 -25.61
N LEU A 667 -59.50 28.21 -24.37
CA LEU A 667 -58.72 28.47 -23.17
C LEU A 667 -57.58 27.42 -23.05
N GLY A 668 -56.35 27.87 -23.19
CA GLY A 668 -55.14 27.08 -22.87
C GLY A 668 -54.99 26.81 -21.40
N ARG A 669 -53.90 26.14 -21.00
CA ARG A 669 -53.61 25.79 -19.61
C ARG A 669 -52.26 26.36 -19.20
N SER A 670 -52.25 27.09 -18.10
CA SER A 670 -51.03 27.62 -17.48
C SER A 670 -50.15 26.48 -16.94
N LEU A 671 -48.87 26.78 -16.64
CA LEU A 671 -47.87 25.76 -16.27
C LEU A 671 -48.31 24.87 -15.10
N PHE A 672 -48.94 25.43 -14.07
CA PHE A 672 -49.37 24.68 -12.89
C PHE A 672 -50.87 24.32 -12.90
N TYR A 673 -51.51 24.34 -14.04
CA TYR A 673 -52.97 24.08 -14.15
C TYR A 673 -53.40 22.76 -13.47
N ASP A 674 -52.69 21.67 -13.73
CA ASP A 674 -53.01 20.34 -13.23
C ASP A 674 -52.54 20.06 -11.78
N ASN A 675 -51.87 21.03 -11.15
CA ASN A 675 -51.22 20.84 -9.85
C ASN A 675 -52.06 21.45 -8.72
N PRO A 676 -52.41 20.69 -7.64
CA PRO A 676 -53.19 21.18 -6.53
C PRO A 676 -52.32 21.96 -5.52
N ILE A 677 -51.66 23.03 -5.99
CA ILE A 677 -50.78 23.83 -5.12
C ILE A 677 -51.59 24.39 -3.94
N GLN A 678 -51.14 24.16 -2.72
CA GLN A 678 -51.71 24.67 -1.46
C GLN A 678 -50.77 25.70 -0.82
N GLN A 679 -49.46 25.47 -0.86
CA GLN A 679 -48.46 26.34 -0.26
C GLN A 679 -47.49 26.85 -1.31
N LEU A 680 -47.32 28.15 -1.38
CA LEU A 680 -46.41 28.82 -2.29
C LEU A 680 -45.51 29.81 -1.55
N TYR A 681 -44.17 29.64 -1.72
CA TYR A 681 -43.19 30.68 -1.43
C TYR A 681 -42.73 31.31 -2.74
N LEU A 682 -42.89 32.62 -2.88
CA LEU A 682 -42.52 33.39 -4.06
C LEU A 682 -41.35 34.32 -3.71
N GLY A 683 -40.09 33.86 -3.89
CA GLY A 683 -38.88 34.63 -3.55
C GLY A 683 -38.35 35.51 -4.70
N ARG A 684 -39.05 35.54 -5.86
CA ARG A 684 -38.67 36.37 -7.03
C ARG A 684 -39.83 36.63 -7.99
N GLU A 685 -39.65 37.62 -8.83
CA GLU A 685 -40.62 37.97 -9.87
C GLU A 685 -40.82 36.87 -10.89
N LEU A 686 -42.06 36.71 -11.38
CA LEU A 686 -42.41 35.75 -12.41
C LEU A 686 -42.74 36.46 -13.72
N ARG A 687 -42.23 35.88 -14.86
CA ARG A 687 -42.65 36.26 -16.22
C ARG A 687 -43.35 35.07 -16.86
N TYR A 688 -44.49 35.27 -17.43
CA TYR A 688 -45.32 34.23 -18.01
C TYR A 688 -46.17 34.74 -19.18
N PRO A 689 -46.60 33.88 -20.11
CA PRO A 689 -47.57 34.23 -21.14
C PRO A 689 -48.94 34.50 -20.48
N ASP A 690 -49.45 35.74 -20.55
CA ASP A 690 -50.76 36.11 -19.98
C ASP A 690 -51.79 36.33 -21.10
N THR A 691 -52.18 35.26 -21.77
CA THR A 691 -53.23 35.26 -22.78
C THR A 691 -54.14 34.05 -22.64
N ILE A 692 -55.34 34.14 -23.21
CA ILE A 692 -56.30 33.04 -23.21
C ILE A 692 -55.72 31.74 -23.79
N TYR A 693 -54.83 31.80 -24.76
CA TYR A 693 -54.24 30.65 -25.44
C TYR A 693 -53.25 29.85 -24.57
N TYR A 694 -52.72 30.46 -23.50
CA TYR A 694 -51.78 29.86 -22.54
C TYR A 694 -52.38 29.65 -21.19
N GLY A 695 -53.71 30.00 -20.95
CA GLY A 695 -54.42 29.81 -19.71
C GLY A 695 -54.17 30.92 -18.69
N TYR A 696 -53.78 32.11 -19.11
CA TYR A 696 -53.47 33.29 -18.31
C TYR A 696 -52.27 33.08 -17.37
N ALA A 697 -52.35 33.57 -16.12
CA ALA A 697 -51.25 33.48 -15.15
C ALA A 697 -51.08 32.07 -14.55
N PRO A 698 -49.86 31.73 -14.04
CA PRO A 698 -49.53 30.40 -13.54
C PRO A 698 -50.44 29.89 -12.42
N PHE A 699 -50.97 30.78 -11.57
CA PHE A 699 -51.87 30.44 -10.47
C PHE A 699 -53.32 30.95 -10.69
N TYR A 700 -53.67 31.27 -11.93
CA TYR A 700 -55.03 31.72 -12.29
C TYR A 700 -56.07 30.66 -11.90
N ARG A 701 -57.07 31.07 -11.08
CA ARG A 701 -58.15 30.22 -10.53
C ARG A 701 -57.60 28.94 -9.83
N LYS A 702 -56.54 29.12 -9.07
CA LYS A 702 -55.99 28.02 -8.24
C LYS A 702 -56.80 27.91 -6.95
N GLU A 703 -57.94 27.21 -7.00
CA GLU A 703 -58.88 27.06 -5.87
C GLU A 703 -58.31 26.24 -4.70
N THR A 704 -57.17 25.54 -4.89
CA THR A 704 -56.48 24.78 -3.85
C THR A 704 -55.48 25.61 -3.05
N LEU A 705 -55.09 26.79 -3.51
CA LEU A 705 -54.06 27.65 -2.91
C LEU A 705 -54.58 28.31 -1.63
N THR A 706 -54.01 27.94 -0.49
CA THR A 706 -54.41 28.41 0.85
C THR A 706 -53.40 29.37 1.47
N GLU A 707 -52.13 29.20 1.12
CA GLU A 707 -51.02 29.93 1.73
C GLU A 707 -50.04 30.45 0.66
N VAL A 708 -49.75 31.75 0.74
CA VAL A 708 -48.73 32.41 -0.10
C VAL A 708 -47.87 33.30 0.75
N THR A 709 -46.57 33.09 0.67
CA THR A 709 -45.56 34.00 1.19
C THR A 709 -44.82 34.64 0.01
N ILE A 710 -44.85 35.98 -0.05
CA ILE A 710 -44.11 36.78 -1.04
C ILE A 710 -42.85 37.30 -0.34
N GLY A 711 -41.69 36.79 -0.74
CA GLY A 711 -40.41 37.13 -0.14
C GLY A 711 -39.93 38.55 -0.43
N GLU A 712 -38.91 38.99 0.32
CA GLU A 712 -38.37 40.37 0.26
C GLU A 712 -37.85 40.76 -1.15
N GLY A 713 -37.40 39.83 -1.97
CA GLY A 713 -36.89 40.07 -3.31
C GLY A 713 -37.95 40.35 -4.38
N VAL A 714 -39.23 40.26 -4.03
CA VAL A 714 -40.34 40.47 -4.99
C VAL A 714 -40.86 41.90 -4.89
N SER A 715 -40.65 42.67 -5.91
CA SER A 715 -41.19 44.04 -6.03
C SER A 715 -42.41 44.14 -6.94
N VAL A 716 -42.62 43.17 -7.84
CA VAL A 716 -43.71 43.16 -8.81
C VAL A 716 -44.51 41.87 -8.73
N VAL A 717 -45.81 41.98 -8.51
CA VAL A 717 -46.80 40.92 -8.68
C VAL A 717 -47.50 41.13 -10.02
N GLY A 718 -47.38 40.16 -10.95
CA GLY A 718 -47.88 40.30 -12.31
C GLY A 718 -49.40 40.25 -12.42
N ASP A 719 -49.92 40.60 -13.62
CA ASP A 719 -51.36 40.62 -13.91
C ASP A 719 -51.99 39.25 -13.67
N ARG A 720 -53.16 39.22 -13.04
CA ARG A 720 -53.96 38.01 -12.77
C ARG A 720 -53.23 36.88 -12.03
N LEU A 721 -52.05 37.14 -11.41
CA LEU A 721 -51.21 36.08 -10.85
C LEU A 721 -51.99 35.15 -9.90
N PHE A 722 -52.81 35.68 -9.02
CA PHE A 722 -53.65 34.94 -8.07
C PHE A 722 -55.16 35.17 -8.33
N TYR A 723 -55.56 35.57 -9.54
CA TYR A 723 -56.94 35.78 -9.88
C TYR A 723 -57.79 34.55 -9.58
N GLY A 724 -58.84 34.72 -8.76
CA GLY A 724 -59.79 33.68 -8.44
C GLY A 724 -59.26 32.55 -7.53
N CYS A 725 -58.22 32.78 -6.75
CA CYS A 725 -57.71 31.89 -5.71
C CYS A 725 -58.64 32.00 -4.48
N THR A 726 -59.82 31.38 -4.55
CA THR A 726 -60.91 31.53 -3.58
C THR A 726 -60.65 30.94 -2.19
N GLN A 727 -59.60 30.13 -2.02
CA GLN A 727 -59.18 29.53 -0.75
C GLN A 727 -57.93 30.20 -0.16
N LEU A 728 -57.36 31.23 -0.79
CA LEU A 728 -56.19 31.95 -0.29
C LEU A 728 -56.58 32.84 0.91
N ASP A 729 -56.40 32.30 2.09
CA ASP A 729 -56.71 32.95 3.37
C ASP A 729 -55.47 33.41 4.17
N ASN A 730 -54.30 32.85 3.86
CA ASN A 730 -53.01 33.21 4.46
C ASN A 730 -52.08 33.82 3.40
N LEU A 731 -51.99 35.16 3.38
CA LEU A 731 -51.08 35.91 2.52
C LEU A 731 -50.07 36.67 3.39
N GLN A 732 -48.79 36.36 3.25
CA GLN A 732 -47.69 37.07 3.91
C GLN A 732 -46.83 37.78 2.86
N ILE A 733 -46.50 39.05 3.11
CA ILE A 733 -45.64 39.86 2.25
C ILE A 733 -44.48 40.36 3.10
N GLU A 734 -43.29 39.81 2.85
CA GLU A 734 -42.06 40.11 3.62
C GLU A 734 -41.39 41.40 3.14
N GLY A 735 -41.57 41.78 1.87
CA GLY A 735 -40.98 42.93 1.22
C GLY A 735 -41.99 44.06 0.94
N THR A 736 -41.55 45.03 0.11
CA THR A 736 -42.39 46.13 -0.38
C THR A 736 -42.76 45.93 -1.84
N LEU A 737 -44.02 45.76 -2.15
CA LEU A 737 -44.48 45.67 -3.53
C LEU A 737 -44.54 47.08 -4.16
N SER A 738 -43.77 47.27 -5.24
CA SER A 738 -43.80 48.53 -6.03
C SER A 738 -44.87 48.51 -7.12
N VAL A 739 -45.23 47.34 -7.62
CA VAL A 739 -46.24 47.13 -8.63
C VAL A 739 -47.10 45.91 -8.31
N VAL A 740 -48.42 46.12 -8.28
CA VAL A 740 -49.42 45.05 -8.24
C VAL A 740 -50.20 45.11 -9.55
N GLY A 741 -50.08 44.07 -10.36
CA GLY A 741 -50.67 43.96 -11.69
C GLY A 741 -52.22 43.98 -11.67
N ALA A 742 -52.77 44.16 -12.84
CA ALA A 742 -54.23 44.22 -12.99
C ALA A 742 -54.88 42.87 -12.58
N TYR A 743 -55.86 42.98 -11.65
CA TYR A 743 -56.59 41.80 -11.15
C TYR A 743 -55.74 40.76 -10.43
N ALA A 744 -54.54 41.11 -9.93
CA ALA A 744 -53.57 40.17 -9.34
C ALA A 744 -54.21 39.33 -8.22
N PHE A 745 -54.99 39.89 -7.32
CA PHE A 745 -55.65 39.22 -6.18
C PHE A 745 -57.19 39.25 -6.29
N TYR A 746 -57.74 39.50 -7.47
CA TYR A 746 -59.18 39.56 -7.63
C TYR A 746 -59.85 38.23 -7.26
N GLY A 747 -60.84 38.27 -6.33
CA GLY A 747 -61.53 37.07 -5.86
C GLY A 747 -60.84 36.28 -4.80
N CYS A 748 -59.70 36.73 -4.25
CA CYS A 748 -59.05 36.15 -3.10
C CYS A 748 -59.72 36.63 -1.80
N PRO A 749 -59.96 35.74 -0.79
CA PRO A 749 -60.49 36.14 0.52
C PRO A 749 -59.43 36.84 1.39
N ALA A 750 -58.16 36.58 1.24
CA ALA A 750 -57.09 37.29 1.94
C ALA A 750 -57.15 38.78 1.54
N LYS A 751 -57.61 39.63 2.47
CA LYS A 751 -57.52 41.07 2.35
C LYS A 751 -56.19 41.53 2.94
N GLU A 752 -55.59 42.50 2.32
CA GLU A 752 -54.34 43.20 2.58
C GLU A 752 -53.78 43.11 3.98
#